data_53e057726bb9e9631afedaf6d5755e7c
#
_entry.id   53e057726bb9e9631afedaf6d5755e7c
#
_cell.length_a   1.000
_cell.length_b   1.000
_cell.length_c   1.000
_cell.angle_alpha   90.00
_cell.angle_beta   90.00
_cell.angle_gamma   90.00
#
_symmetry.space_group_name_H-M   'P 1'
#
loop_
_entity.id
_entity.type
_entity.pdbx_description
1 polymer ?
#
loop_
_entity_poly.entity_id
_entity_poly.type
_entity_poly.pdbx_seq_one_letter_code
_entity_poly.pdbx_strand_id
1 'polypeptide(L)'
;MTFSIGSLSTVLDGKYRLDDRLGEGAAGVVYRATHLRLKRVFALKLLKPGPALDASSVSRFQREAEALGRLRHPHIVDVTDSGIDPGTGAPYLVMELLDGVPLAELCRTAGPLPLERALPILDAIAAAVDAAHGQGILHRDLKPGNVLLCGGDGEAPAVKVLDFGLAEIVGAPLPAPGPPSGAGEDGRLTATGDLLGTPLYVAPEVIRGAGAGRASDLYSFGVIAYEMLAGRPPFEGSTREVLTGHLEGEPPQGSLSEPVWSVLRDCLAKDPDLRPATAREAVRRLRAAAGRERRARWLRTAAPRRALLAALLAAAVAVAGLLLPAGLPAVERWAYDLRVRTAPAIDPDPRILLVTLDSRSKSLANRADEISGTLERVFAAGARGVALDVIVLNEQWSGSQAFSDLLLRHPEKLTLAAFSNPDKPVDGPQSVDPLTAAALGPGGAESLFGFVNLDEDSDFVVRHGRIQFRDRDGNMRPSWAARAAKALGPLRVPDQKDFWIDYRIDPARFGRISWGKIPGALAERPWIFRDRLVLVGDDAAKDDLHRVPRREERVSGLVLQALQVATLASGLPVREAPRAPFLALAALWTGLAAAAVLLVRQPAPALAVLLGGLLLYSALSFPAFQWTGLLWPVTPVLLPSLIALALAAVLRRTLSPIPRNEET
;
A
#
# COMPACT_ATOMS: atom_id res chain seq x y z
N MET A 1 -56.19 22.85 -44.70
CA MET A 1 -55.51 23.29 -45.89
C MET A 1 -54.17 22.65 -45.91
N THR A 2 -53.96 21.69 -46.82
CA THR A 2 -52.72 20.95 -46.96
C THR A 2 -51.76 21.85 -47.76
N PHE A 3 -50.74 22.38 -47.12
CA PHE A 3 -49.69 23.12 -47.82
C PHE A 3 -48.82 22.12 -48.59
N SER A 4 -49.15 21.87 -49.86
CA SER A 4 -48.28 21.19 -50.81
C SER A 4 -47.33 22.24 -51.38
N ILE A 5 -46.11 22.30 -50.89
CA ILE A 5 -45.06 23.16 -51.48
C ILE A 5 -44.34 22.32 -52.52
N GLY A 6 -44.84 22.45 -53.81
CA GLY A 6 -44.06 22.02 -54.93
C GLY A 6 -42.88 22.95 -55.17
N SER A 7 -41.71 22.38 -55.37
CA SER A 7 -40.43 22.79 -55.96
C SER A 7 -40.10 24.28 -56.29
N LEU A 8 -40.54 25.25 -55.59
CA LEU A 8 -40.11 26.65 -55.70
C LEU A 8 -39.45 27.08 -54.40
N SER A 9 -38.23 27.55 -54.45
CA SER A 9 -37.46 28.06 -53.29
C SER A 9 -38.24 29.17 -52.60
N THR A 10 -38.98 28.80 -51.53
CA THR A 10 -39.72 29.75 -50.72
C THR A 10 -38.72 30.54 -49.89
N VAL A 11 -38.73 31.88 -50.09
CA VAL A 11 -37.94 32.79 -49.24
C VAL A 11 -38.82 33.27 -48.12
N LEU A 12 -38.41 32.98 -46.90
CA LEU A 12 -39.09 33.40 -45.62
C LEU A 12 -38.53 34.73 -45.15
N ASP A 13 -39.42 35.66 -44.78
CA ASP A 13 -39.10 37.02 -44.29
C ASP A 13 -38.07 37.78 -45.14
N GLY A 14 -37.94 37.47 -46.44
CA GLY A 14 -36.91 38.05 -47.31
C GLY A 14 -35.47 37.77 -46.94
N LYS A 15 -35.23 36.93 -45.91
CA LYS A 15 -33.92 36.66 -45.31
C LYS A 15 -33.46 35.23 -45.57
N TYR A 16 -34.36 34.24 -45.47
CA TYR A 16 -33.99 32.81 -45.44
C TYR A 16 -34.61 32.08 -46.65
N ARG A 17 -33.79 31.46 -47.45
CA ARG A 17 -34.24 30.52 -48.46
C ARG A 17 -34.39 29.14 -47.80
N LEU A 18 -35.58 28.55 -47.89
CA LEU A 18 -35.82 27.17 -47.42
C LEU A 18 -35.26 26.20 -48.47
N ASP A 19 -34.29 25.35 -48.05
CA ASP A 19 -33.63 24.40 -48.96
C ASP A 19 -34.33 23.03 -48.86
N ASP A 20 -34.04 22.27 -47.81
CA ASP A 20 -34.53 20.92 -47.59
C ASP A 20 -35.37 20.83 -46.30
N ARG A 21 -36.36 19.95 -46.28
CA ARG A 21 -37.11 19.62 -45.08
C ARG A 21 -36.31 18.62 -44.25
N LEU A 22 -35.94 18.96 -43.02
CA LEU A 22 -35.21 18.12 -42.08
C LEU A 22 -36.13 17.24 -41.23
N GLY A 23 -37.31 17.73 -40.87
CA GLY A 23 -38.28 17.02 -40.07
C GLY A 23 -39.60 17.74 -39.91
N GLU A 24 -40.64 17.03 -39.45
CA GLU A 24 -41.92 17.58 -39.05
C GLU A 24 -42.34 17.00 -37.72
N GLY A 25 -42.86 17.85 -36.87
CA GLY A 25 -43.42 17.47 -35.58
C GLY A 25 -44.75 18.18 -35.28
N ALA A 26 -45.27 17.94 -34.08
CA ALA A 26 -46.53 18.54 -33.66
C ALA A 26 -46.45 20.09 -33.66
N ALA A 27 -45.34 20.66 -33.25
CA ALA A 27 -45.13 22.09 -33.12
C ALA A 27 -44.84 22.81 -34.43
N GLY A 28 -44.36 22.13 -35.51
CA GLY A 28 -43.96 22.76 -36.75
C GLY A 28 -43.13 21.90 -37.65
N VAL A 29 -42.59 22.51 -38.70
CA VAL A 29 -41.70 21.87 -39.66
C VAL A 29 -40.32 22.49 -39.57
N VAL A 30 -39.31 21.67 -39.55
CA VAL A 30 -37.89 22.10 -39.51
C VAL A 30 -37.31 21.98 -40.92
N TYR A 31 -36.72 23.07 -41.38
CA TYR A 31 -36.06 23.17 -42.68
C TYR A 31 -34.58 23.44 -42.54
N ARG A 32 -33.79 22.91 -43.44
CA ARG A 32 -32.47 23.47 -43.74
C ARG A 32 -32.71 24.77 -44.49
N ALA A 33 -32.11 25.87 -44.04
CA ALA A 33 -32.33 27.17 -44.61
C ALA A 33 -31.03 27.94 -44.81
N THR A 34 -30.89 28.59 -45.94
CA THR A 34 -29.73 29.44 -46.27
C THR A 34 -30.07 30.89 -46.05
N HIS A 35 -29.33 31.59 -45.18
CA HIS A 35 -29.46 33.06 -45.01
C HIS A 35 -28.91 33.77 -46.23
N LEU A 36 -29.74 34.51 -46.96
CA LEU A 36 -29.43 35.05 -48.28
C LEU A 36 -28.25 36.02 -48.31
N ARG A 37 -28.09 36.83 -47.25
CA ARG A 37 -26.99 37.80 -47.17
C ARG A 37 -25.71 37.18 -46.62
N LEU A 38 -25.80 36.42 -45.50
CA LEU A 38 -24.64 35.80 -44.84
C LEU A 38 -24.07 34.58 -45.53
N LYS A 39 -24.84 33.95 -46.43
CA LYS A 39 -24.50 32.70 -47.14
C LYS A 39 -24.17 31.56 -46.16
N ARG A 40 -24.77 31.60 -44.98
CA ARG A 40 -24.64 30.57 -43.95
C ARG A 40 -25.93 29.73 -43.91
N VAL A 41 -25.74 28.44 -43.60
CA VAL A 41 -26.82 27.47 -43.45
C VAL A 41 -27.22 27.34 -42.00
N PHE A 42 -28.53 27.23 -41.74
CA PHE A 42 -29.14 27.14 -40.42
C PHE A 42 -30.25 26.06 -40.46
N ALA A 43 -30.67 25.60 -39.28
CA ALA A 43 -31.94 24.92 -39.08
C ALA A 43 -33.01 25.99 -38.80
N LEU A 44 -34.09 25.98 -39.55
CA LEU A 44 -35.20 26.92 -39.39
C LEU A 44 -36.47 26.14 -39.06
N LYS A 45 -37.02 26.35 -37.86
CA LYS A 45 -38.31 25.77 -37.44
C LYS A 45 -39.42 26.74 -37.69
N LEU A 46 -40.29 26.37 -38.64
CA LEU A 46 -41.52 27.10 -38.97
C LEU A 46 -42.66 26.51 -38.14
N LEU A 47 -43.21 27.31 -37.22
CA LEU A 47 -44.27 26.87 -36.31
C LEU A 47 -45.62 26.80 -37.06
N LYS A 48 -46.43 25.78 -36.76
CA LYS A 48 -47.79 25.68 -37.30
C LYS A 48 -48.64 26.78 -36.67
N PRO A 49 -49.38 27.59 -37.47
CA PRO A 49 -50.27 28.58 -36.88
C PRO A 49 -51.35 27.85 -36.09
N GLY A 50 -51.44 28.17 -34.80
CA GLY A 50 -52.56 27.72 -33.98
C GLY A 50 -53.88 28.35 -34.43
N PRO A 51 -55.06 27.83 -33.93
CA PRO A 51 -56.38 28.31 -34.34
C PRO A 51 -56.70 29.76 -33.96
N ALA A 52 -55.83 30.43 -33.19
CA ALA A 52 -55.90 31.87 -32.89
C ALA A 52 -54.49 32.41 -32.60
N LEU A 53 -53.82 32.94 -33.62
CA LEU A 53 -52.68 33.84 -33.43
C LEU A 53 -53.25 35.22 -33.00
N ASP A 54 -53.61 35.35 -31.76
CA ASP A 54 -53.92 36.67 -31.18
C ASP A 54 -52.62 37.43 -30.80
N ALA A 55 -52.75 38.74 -30.61
CA ALA A 55 -51.62 39.57 -30.25
C ALA A 55 -50.91 39.11 -28.97
N SER A 56 -51.59 38.36 -28.11
CA SER A 56 -51.04 37.83 -26.84
C SER A 56 -50.12 36.64 -27.08
N SER A 57 -50.47 35.76 -28.04
CA SER A 57 -49.67 34.62 -28.46
C SER A 57 -48.39 35.04 -29.18
N VAL A 58 -48.46 36.05 -30.03
CA VAL A 58 -47.30 36.69 -30.68
C VAL A 58 -46.35 37.30 -29.67
N SER A 59 -46.89 38.05 -28.69
CA SER A 59 -46.08 38.65 -27.64
C SER A 59 -45.39 37.60 -26.70
N ARG A 60 -46.05 36.49 -26.44
CA ARG A 60 -45.46 35.34 -25.74
C ARG A 60 -44.34 34.72 -26.51
N PHE A 61 -44.58 34.41 -27.79
CA PHE A 61 -43.53 33.85 -28.67
C PHE A 61 -42.28 34.72 -28.71
N GLN A 62 -42.43 36.07 -28.90
CA GLN A 62 -41.31 36.97 -28.92
C GLN A 62 -40.51 36.95 -27.63
N ARG A 63 -41.18 36.99 -26.46
CA ARG A 63 -40.50 36.97 -25.15
C ARG A 63 -39.77 35.61 -24.91
N GLU A 64 -40.36 34.50 -25.26
CA GLU A 64 -39.72 33.21 -25.11
C GLU A 64 -38.55 33.03 -26.07
N ALA A 65 -38.71 33.47 -27.34
CA ALA A 65 -37.65 33.45 -28.33
C ALA A 65 -36.45 34.35 -27.89
N GLU A 66 -36.70 35.55 -27.30
CA GLU A 66 -35.65 36.37 -26.72
C GLU A 66 -34.96 35.69 -25.57
N ALA A 67 -35.70 35.04 -24.68
CA ALA A 67 -35.12 34.29 -23.56
C ALA A 67 -34.23 33.12 -24.05
N LEU A 68 -34.68 32.40 -25.04
CA LEU A 68 -33.90 31.30 -25.69
C LEU A 68 -32.64 31.86 -26.40
N GLY A 69 -32.74 33.02 -27.05
CA GLY A 69 -31.61 33.70 -27.69
C GLY A 69 -30.51 34.15 -26.73
N ARG A 70 -30.83 34.35 -25.44
CA ARG A 70 -29.87 34.65 -24.38
C ARG A 70 -29.25 33.43 -23.72
N LEU A 71 -29.90 32.26 -23.86
CA LEU A 71 -29.47 31.00 -23.23
C LEU A 71 -28.33 30.41 -24.04
N ARG A 72 -27.10 30.64 -23.59
CA ARG A 72 -25.87 30.08 -24.17
C ARG A 72 -25.32 28.96 -23.32
N HIS A 73 -25.30 27.74 -23.84
CA HIS A 73 -24.77 26.60 -23.12
C HIS A 73 -24.27 25.51 -24.11
N PRO A 74 -23.13 24.82 -23.85
CA PRO A 74 -22.57 23.86 -24.79
C PRO A 74 -23.53 22.71 -25.14
N HIS A 75 -24.45 22.38 -24.23
CA HIS A 75 -25.43 21.30 -24.41
C HIS A 75 -26.84 21.79 -24.76
N ILE A 76 -27.01 23.03 -25.13
CA ILE A 76 -28.29 23.57 -25.66
C ILE A 76 -28.08 24.04 -27.09
N VAL A 77 -29.07 23.83 -27.94
CA VAL A 77 -29.05 24.33 -29.33
C VAL A 77 -29.01 25.86 -29.31
N ASP A 78 -28.16 26.46 -30.14
CA ASP A 78 -27.97 27.90 -30.19
C ASP A 78 -29.04 28.55 -31.11
N VAL A 79 -29.91 29.34 -30.52
CA VAL A 79 -30.92 30.11 -31.21
C VAL A 79 -30.30 31.43 -31.66
N THR A 80 -30.31 31.71 -32.97
CA THR A 80 -29.61 32.82 -33.60
C THR A 80 -30.53 33.93 -34.11
N ASP A 81 -31.77 33.62 -34.49
CA ASP A 81 -32.76 34.61 -34.94
C ASP A 81 -34.19 34.05 -34.74
N SER A 82 -35.16 34.94 -34.67
CA SER A 82 -36.57 34.60 -34.61
C SER A 82 -37.40 35.68 -35.28
N GLY A 83 -38.56 35.33 -35.81
CA GLY A 83 -39.44 36.33 -36.42
C GLY A 83 -40.81 35.76 -36.75
N ILE A 84 -41.60 36.60 -37.39
CA ILE A 84 -42.90 36.21 -37.95
C ILE A 84 -42.84 36.52 -39.44
N ASP A 85 -43.10 35.50 -40.28
CA ASP A 85 -43.10 35.69 -41.72
C ASP A 85 -44.24 36.62 -42.16
N PRO A 86 -43.95 37.78 -42.80
CA PRO A 86 -44.98 38.72 -43.20
C PRO A 86 -45.99 38.17 -44.23
N GLY A 87 -45.56 37.16 -45.01
CA GLY A 87 -46.39 36.55 -46.06
C GLY A 87 -47.40 35.54 -45.53
N THR A 88 -47.05 34.79 -44.51
CA THR A 88 -47.91 33.69 -43.97
C THR A 88 -48.41 33.98 -42.56
N GLY A 89 -47.84 34.95 -41.85
CA GLY A 89 -48.07 35.19 -40.44
C GLY A 89 -47.52 34.13 -39.50
N ALA A 90 -46.75 33.16 -40.03
CA ALA A 90 -46.23 32.07 -39.24
C ALA A 90 -44.96 32.46 -38.45
N PRO A 91 -44.91 32.15 -37.15
CA PRO A 91 -43.70 32.34 -36.37
C PRO A 91 -42.62 31.36 -36.79
N TYR A 92 -41.37 31.80 -36.77
CA TYR A 92 -40.21 30.95 -37.06
C TYR A 92 -39.08 31.18 -36.09
N LEU A 93 -38.28 30.15 -35.87
CA LEU A 93 -37.08 30.16 -35.05
C LEU A 93 -35.90 29.64 -35.87
N VAL A 94 -34.77 30.39 -35.83
CA VAL A 94 -33.55 30.00 -36.54
C VAL A 94 -32.51 29.56 -35.53
N MET A 95 -31.92 28.41 -35.76
CA MET A 95 -30.95 27.80 -34.86
C MET A 95 -29.75 27.24 -35.65
N GLU A 96 -28.68 26.92 -34.91
CA GLU A 96 -27.54 26.22 -35.53
C GLU A 96 -28.00 24.92 -36.20
N LEU A 97 -27.44 24.65 -37.40
CA LEU A 97 -27.64 23.35 -38.05
C LEU A 97 -26.68 22.35 -37.42
N LEU A 98 -27.21 21.30 -36.82
CA LEU A 98 -26.46 20.26 -36.16
C LEU A 98 -26.46 18.99 -37.01
N ASP A 99 -25.33 18.31 -37.06
CA ASP A 99 -25.19 16.96 -37.62
C ASP A 99 -25.12 15.95 -36.47
N GLY A 100 -26.11 15.09 -36.35
CA GLY A 100 -26.23 14.17 -35.24
C GLY A 100 -27.46 13.26 -35.32
N VAL A 101 -27.48 12.28 -34.44
CA VAL A 101 -28.56 11.29 -34.33
C VAL A 101 -29.39 11.56 -33.08
N PRO A 102 -30.73 11.54 -33.15
CA PRO A 102 -31.57 11.66 -31.96
C PRO A 102 -31.31 10.54 -30.96
N LEU A 103 -31.30 10.88 -29.64
CA LEU A 103 -31.17 9.91 -28.53
C LEU A 103 -32.25 8.82 -28.62
N ALA A 104 -33.42 9.14 -29.12
CA ALA A 104 -34.51 8.18 -29.37
C ALA A 104 -34.09 7.02 -30.31
N GLU A 105 -33.26 7.28 -31.28
CA GLU A 105 -32.72 6.24 -32.15
C GLU A 105 -31.74 5.33 -31.44
N LEU A 106 -30.87 5.92 -30.60
CA LEU A 106 -29.96 5.14 -29.74
C LEU A 106 -30.76 4.25 -28.77
N CYS A 107 -31.77 4.79 -28.06
CA CYS A 107 -32.63 4.01 -27.17
C CYS A 107 -33.31 2.85 -27.88
N ARG A 108 -33.81 3.08 -29.10
CA ARG A 108 -34.49 2.05 -29.92
C ARG A 108 -33.56 0.95 -30.42
N THR A 109 -32.31 1.28 -30.80
CA THR A 109 -31.37 0.36 -31.47
C THR A 109 -30.41 -0.35 -30.53
N ALA A 110 -29.96 0.30 -29.44
CA ALA A 110 -28.93 -0.23 -28.55
C ALA A 110 -29.46 -1.11 -27.44
N GLY A 111 -30.79 -1.08 -27.14
CA GLY A 111 -31.33 -1.71 -25.96
C GLY A 111 -30.80 -1.06 -24.63
N PRO A 112 -30.84 -1.78 -23.49
CA PRO A 112 -30.36 -1.24 -22.21
C PRO A 112 -28.89 -0.80 -22.30
N LEU A 113 -28.62 0.46 -22.00
CA LEU A 113 -27.25 0.98 -21.96
C LEU A 113 -26.59 0.68 -20.61
N PRO A 114 -25.33 0.26 -20.60
CA PRO A 114 -24.55 0.25 -19.36
C PRO A 114 -24.50 1.65 -18.73
N LEU A 115 -24.62 1.71 -17.39
CA LEU A 115 -24.66 2.98 -16.67
C LEU A 115 -23.48 3.90 -17.01
N GLU A 116 -22.29 3.31 -17.21
CA GLU A 116 -21.07 4.06 -17.57
C GLU A 116 -21.19 4.78 -18.94
N ARG A 117 -21.96 4.20 -19.89
CA ARG A 117 -22.23 4.82 -21.19
C ARG A 117 -23.37 5.83 -21.14
N ALA A 118 -24.36 5.61 -20.27
CA ALA A 118 -25.48 6.51 -20.10
C ALA A 118 -25.11 7.79 -19.33
N LEU A 119 -24.23 7.70 -18.33
CA LEU A 119 -23.85 8.81 -17.44
C LEU A 119 -23.36 10.06 -18.17
N PRO A 120 -22.46 10.02 -19.17
CA PRO A 120 -22.03 11.23 -19.88
C PRO A 120 -23.18 11.94 -20.61
N ILE A 121 -24.09 11.17 -21.20
CA ILE A 121 -25.27 11.71 -21.90
C ILE A 121 -26.22 12.36 -20.90
N LEU A 122 -26.53 11.65 -19.80
CA LEU A 122 -27.39 12.16 -18.75
C LEU A 122 -26.81 13.41 -18.07
N ASP A 123 -25.49 13.49 -17.90
CA ASP A 123 -24.83 14.66 -17.33
C ASP A 123 -24.97 15.88 -18.23
N ALA A 124 -24.81 15.71 -19.54
CA ALA A 124 -24.98 16.78 -20.51
C ALA A 124 -26.45 17.27 -20.56
N ILE A 125 -27.42 16.36 -20.54
CA ILE A 125 -28.87 16.70 -20.46
C ILE A 125 -29.15 17.45 -19.16
N ALA A 126 -28.64 16.96 -18.02
CA ALA A 126 -28.84 17.57 -16.73
C ALA A 126 -28.22 18.98 -16.67
N ALA A 127 -27.04 19.15 -17.27
CA ALA A 127 -26.38 20.47 -17.35
C ALA A 127 -27.20 21.47 -18.18
N ALA A 128 -27.78 21.02 -19.28
CA ALA A 128 -28.65 21.84 -20.13
C ALA A 128 -29.94 22.26 -19.40
N VAL A 129 -30.62 21.29 -18.78
CA VAL A 129 -31.88 21.52 -18.05
C VAL A 129 -31.66 22.47 -16.86
N ASP A 130 -30.64 22.23 -16.04
CA ASP A 130 -30.34 23.07 -14.89
C ASP A 130 -29.91 24.51 -15.31
N ALA A 131 -29.20 24.65 -16.42
CA ALA A 131 -28.83 25.96 -16.97
C ALA A 131 -30.05 26.77 -17.41
N ALA A 132 -30.99 26.12 -18.09
CA ALA A 132 -32.27 26.75 -18.48
C ALA A 132 -33.11 27.12 -17.25
N HIS A 133 -33.24 26.22 -16.30
CA HIS A 133 -33.95 26.45 -15.04
C HIS A 133 -33.35 27.60 -14.22
N GLY A 134 -32.00 27.79 -14.29
CA GLY A 134 -31.31 28.93 -13.68
C GLY A 134 -31.74 30.28 -14.24
N GLN A 135 -32.22 30.31 -15.51
CA GLN A 135 -32.74 31.49 -16.18
C GLN A 135 -34.29 31.55 -16.19
N GLY A 136 -34.96 30.67 -15.48
CA GLY A 136 -36.40 30.61 -15.41
C GLY A 136 -37.07 29.99 -16.63
N ILE A 137 -36.31 29.32 -17.50
CA ILE A 137 -36.80 28.67 -18.71
C ILE A 137 -37.06 27.20 -18.42
N LEU A 138 -38.25 26.69 -18.70
CA LEU A 138 -38.65 25.29 -18.60
C LEU A 138 -38.62 24.65 -19.95
N HIS A 139 -38.28 23.34 -20.02
CA HIS A 139 -38.28 22.60 -21.27
C HIS A 139 -39.71 22.17 -21.72
N ARG A 140 -40.51 21.67 -20.82
CA ARG A 140 -41.91 21.27 -20.98
C ARG A 140 -42.20 20.10 -21.91
N ASP A 141 -41.30 19.74 -22.85
CA ASP A 141 -41.41 18.59 -23.76
C ASP A 141 -40.04 17.83 -23.82
N LEU A 142 -39.44 17.57 -22.65
CA LEU A 142 -38.16 16.85 -22.58
C LEU A 142 -38.38 15.35 -22.86
N LYS A 143 -37.77 14.89 -23.98
CA LYS A 143 -37.85 13.49 -24.44
C LYS A 143 -36.64 13.13 -25.27
N PRO A 144 -36.31 11.83 -25.52
CA PRO A 144 -35.17 11.44 -26.30
C PRO A 144 -35.14 11.99 -27.73
N GLY A 145 -36.31 12.27 -28.33
CA GLY A 145 -36.40 12.90 -29.66
C GLY A 145 -35.91 14.35 -29.72
N ASN A 146 -35.90 15.03 -28.56
CA ASN A 146 -35.42 16.41 -28.42
C ASN A 146 -33.97 16.47 -27.86
N VAL A 147 -33.24 15.36 -27.86
CA VAL A 147 -31.82 15.27 -27.52
C VAL A 147 -31.05 14.73 -28.70
N LEU A 148 -30.08 15.50 -29.20
CA LEU A 148 -29.28 15.14 -30.35
C LEU A 148 -27.87 14.76 -29.90
N LEU A 149 -27.36 13.63 -30.41
CA LEU A 149 -26.00 13.15 -30.21
C LEU A 149 -25.17 13.52 -31.43
N CYS A 150 -24.31 14.52 -31.32
CA CYS A 150 -23.48 15.07 -32.36
C CYS A 150 -22.05 14.53 -32.28
N GLY A 151 -21.39 14.28 -33.44
CA GLY A 151 -20.01 13.79 -33.51
C GLY A 151 -19.92 12.38 -34.08
N GLY A 152 -18.80 12.10 -34.79
CA GLY A 152 -18.54 10.85 -35.49
C GLY A 152 -17.92 9.74 -34.62
N ASP A 153 -17.67 8.60 -35.28
CA ASP A 153 -17.11 7.38 -34.70
C ASP A 153 -15.76 7.64 -33.99
N GLY A 154 -15.73 7.53 -32.66
CA GLY A 154 -14.50 7.49 -31.88
C GLY A 154 -14.38 8.46 -30.71
N GLU A 155 -15.13 9.54 -30.65
CA GLU A 155 -15.19 10.46 -29.51
C GLU A 155 -16.52 10.35 -28.77
N ALA A 156 -16.55 10.72 -27.47
CA ALA A 156 -17.80 10.82 -26.74
C ALA A 156 -18.72 11.84 -27.44
N PRO A 157 -19.97 11.47 -27.82
CA PRO A 157 -20.82 12.34 -28.60
C PRO A 157 -21.12 13.64 -27.87
N ALA A 158 -20.98 14.77 -28.52
CA ALA A 158 -21.47 16.04 -28.03
C ALA A 158 -23.01 16.00 -27.96
N VAL A 159 -23.58 16.24 -26.80
CA VAL A 159 -25.02 16.20 -26.57
C VAL A 159 -25.59 17.61 -26.70
N LYS A 160 -26.68 17.75 -27.50
CA LYS A 160 -27.43 18.99 -27.64
C LYS A 160 -28.90 18.76 -27.33
N VAL A 161 -29.45 19.54 -26.40
CA VAL A 161 -30.90 19.55 -26.12
C VAL A 161 -31.57 20.60 -26.96
N LEU A 162 -32.66 20.20 -27.64
CA LEU A 162 -33.41 20.99 -28.58
C LEU A 162 -34.75 21.45 -27.97
N ASP A 163 -35.41 22.42 -28.59
CA ASP A 163 -36.82 22.78 -28.41
C ASP A 163 -37.28 23.18 -26.99
N PHE A 164 -36.47 23.93 -26.23
CA PHE A 164 -36.91 24.50 -24.98
C PHE A 164 -38.11 25.45 -25.15
N GLY A 165 -39.10 25.33 -24.26
CA GLY A 165 -40.18 26.31 -24.07
C GLY A 165 -41.26 26.40 -25.19
N LEU A 166 -41.07 25.76 -26.34
CA LEU A 166 -41.94 25.94 -27.52
C LEU A 166 -43.38 25.38 -27.38
N ALA A 167 -43.60 24.48 -26.41
CA ALA A 167 -44.91 23.81 -26.24
C ALA A 167 -46.04 24.79 -25.83
N GLU A 168 -45.74 25.84 -25.07
CA GLU A 168 -46.71 26.83 -24.65
C GLU A 168 -47.08 27.82 -25.75
N ILE A 169 -46.16 28.06 -26.67
CA ILE A 169 -46.37 28.95 -27.81
C ILE A 169 -47.43 28.40 -28.79
N VAL A 170 -47.43 27.09 -28.98
CA VAL A 170 -48.27 26.41 -29.99
C VAL A 170 -49.67 26.15 -29.47
N GLY A 171 -49.96 26.37 -28.18
CA GLY A 171 -51.27 26.23 -27.60
C GLY A 171 -51.87 24.81 -27.81
N ALA A 172 -51.02 23.79 -27.80
CA ALA A 172 -51.49 22.40 -27.92
C ALA A 172 -52.20 22.02 -26.59
N PRO A 173 -53.53 21.93 -26.53
CA PRO A 173 -54.20 21.46 -25.31
C PRO A 173 -53.85 20.00 -25.12
N LEU A 174 -53.34 19.67 -23.92
CA LEU A 174 -53.37 18.29 -23.45
C LEU A 174 -54.83 17.82 -23.50
N PRO A 175 -55.13 16.60 -23.93
CA PRO A 175 -56.47 16.07 -23.87
C PRO A 175 -56.97 16.08 -22.43
N ALA A 176 -57.89 16.96 -22.09
CA ALA A 176 -58.56 16.95 -20.79
C ALA A 176 -59.18 15.56 -20.60
N PRO A 177 -59.04 14.95 -19.38
CA PRO A 177 -59.78 13.76 -19.07
C PRO A 177 -61.26 14.16 -19.00
N GLY A 178 -62.00 13.93 -20.08
CA GLY A 178 -63.44 14.06 -20.09
C GLY A 178 -64.06 13.02 -19.16
N PRO A 179 -65.24 13.32 -18.50
CA PRO A 179 -65.97 12.34 -17.71
C PRO A 179 -66.31 11.14 -18.62
N PRO A 180 -66.48 9.92 -18.05
CA PRO A 180 -66.75 8.72 -18.84
C PRO A 180 -68.17 8.84 -19.44
N SER A 181 -68.21 9.34 -20.68
CA SER A 181 -69.43 9.29 -21.49
C SER A 181 -69.52 7.91 -22.11
N GLY A 182 -70.67 7.29 -21.93
CA GLY A 182 -71.01 5.93 -22.21
C GLY A 182 -70.69 5.40 -23.59
N ALA A 183 -70.62 4.10 -23.65
CA ALA A 183 -70.44 3.22 -24.75
C ALA A 183 -70.94 3.75 -26.11
N GLY A 184 -69.98 3.87 -27.05
CA GLY A 184 -70.20 4.04 -28.46
C GLY A 184 -69.06 3.30 -29.16
N GLU A 185 -69.32 2.08 -29.57
CA GLU A 185 -68.52 1.33 -30.56
C GLU A 185 -68.56 2.14 -31.88
N ASP A 186 -67.49 2.84 -32.18
CA ASP A 186 -67.03 3.00 -33.59
C ASP A 186 -65.69 3.73 -33.51
N GLY A 187 -64.63 2.94 -33.63
CA GLY A 187 -63.25 3.40 -33.79
C GLY A 187 -63.07 4.11 -35.13
N ARG A 188 -63.28 5.40 -35.21
CA ARG A 188 -62.70 6.22 -36.28
C ARG A 188 -61.27 6.57 -35.93
N LEU A 189 -60.39 5.64 -36.22
CA LEU A 189 -59.00 5.93 -36.60
C LEU A 189 -59.06 6.99 -37.72
N THR A 190 -58.61 8.22 -37.44
CA THR A 190 -58.28 9.17 -38.47
C THR A 190 -57.18 8.54 -39.32
N ALA A 191 -57.37 8.52 -40.63
CA ALA A 191 -56.58 7.83 -41.67
C ALA A 191 -55.17 8.40 -41.90
N THR A 192 -54.55 8.97 -40.89
CA THR A 192 -53.14 9.31 -40.82
C THR A 192 -52.67 8.84 -39.45
N GLY A 193 -51.97 7.71 -39.46
CA GLY A 193 -51.44 7.01 -38.29
C GLY A 193 -50.44 7.79 -37.40
N ASP A 194 -50.56 9.10 -37.34
CA ASP A 194 -49.84 9.99 -36.40
C ASP A 194 -50.72 10.23 -35.17
N LEU A 195 -50.66 9.34 -34.22
CA LEU A 195 -51.04 9.63 -32.84
C LEU A 195 -50.25 10.86 -32.40
N LEU A 196 -50.95 11.96 -32.06
CA LEU A 196 -50.34 13.13 -31.35
C LEU A 196 -49.51 12.58 -30.21
N GLY A 197 -48.17 12.73 -30.32
CA GLY A 197 -47.11 12.15 -29.51
C GLY A 197 -47.57 11.43 -28.22
N THR A 198 -47.34 10.13 -28.18
CA THR A 198 -47.66 9.30 -27.02
C THR A 198 -47.04 9.95 -25.76
N PRO A 199 -47.81 10.21 -24.69
CA PRO A 199 -47.38 10.98 -23.50
C PRO A 199 -46.42 10.20 -22.59
N LEU A 200 -45.43 9.53 -23.18
CA LEU A 200 -44.49 8.63 -22.48
C LEU A 200 -43.59 9.34 -21.46
N TYR A 201 -43.44 10.66 -21.54
CA TYR A 201 -42.50 11.44 -20.74
C TYR A 201 -43.22 12.51 -19.87
N VAL A 202 -44.54 12.53 -19.85
CA VAL A 202 -45.33 13.58 -19.22
C VAL A 202 -45.40 13.35 -17.69
N ALA A 203 -45.16 14.40 -16.93
CA ALA A 203 -45.22 14.32 -15.47
C ALA A 203 -46.69 14.24 -14.93
N PRO A 204 -46.93 13.54 -13.80
CA PRO A 204 -48.26 13.35 -13.23
C PRO A 204 -49.02 14.67 -12.96
N GLU A 205 -48.37 15.70 -12.47
CA GLU A 205 -48.93 17.03 -12.18
C GLU A 205 -49.39 17.73 -13.47
N VAL A 206 -48.66 17.52 -14.56
CA VAL A 206 -49.06 18.09 -15.87
C VAL A 206 -50.28 17.40 -16.42
N ILE A 207 -50.37 16.07 -16.28
CA ILE A 207 -51.57 15.28 -16.62
C ILE A 207 -52.80 15.74 -15.79
N ARG A 208 -52.60 16.08 -14.52
CA ARG A 208 -53.68 16.59 -13.64
C ARG A 208 -54.05 18.04 -13.92
N GLY A 209 -53.35 18.75 -14.83
CA GLY A 209 -53.65 20.13 -15.19
C GLY A 209 -53.04 21.17 -14.24
N ALA A 210 -52.11 20.79 -13.35
CA ALA A 210 -51.47 21.73 -12.42
C ALA A 210 -50.37 22.61 -13.09
N GLY A 211 -50.14 22.40 -14.40
CA GLY A 211 -49.10 23.11 -15.16
C GLY A 211 -47.72 22.49 -15.02
N ALA A 212 -46.87 22.85 -15.98
CA ALA A 212 -45.48 22.39 -15.99
C ALA A 212 -44.59 23.24 -15.07
N GLY A 213 -43.72 22.58 -14.35
CA GLY A 213 -42.73 23.23 -13.49
C GLY A 213 -41.35 22.60 -13.63
N ARG A 214 -40.35 23.06 -12.85
CA ARG A 214 -38.99 22.45 -12.82
C ARG A 214 -39.09 20.96 -12.47
N ALA A 215 -39.94 20.59 -11.52
CA ALA A 215 -40.13 19.21 -11.13
C ALA A 215 -40.71 18.33 -12.25
N SER A 216 -41.47 18.90 -13.19
CA SER A 216 -42.00 18.17 -14.35
C SER A 216 -40.88 17.82 -15.34
N ASP A 217 -39.97 18.76 -15.62
CA ASP A 217 -38.77 18.47 -16.45
C ASP A 217 -37.88 17.42 -15.80
N LEU A 218 -37.75 17.42 -14.44
CA LEU A 218 -37.02 16.40 -13.70
C LEU A 218 -37.68 15.02 -13.78
N TYR A 219 -39.01 14.95 -13.80
CA TYR A 219 -39.71 13.71 -14.05
C TYR A 219 -39.39 13.16 -15.44
N SER A 220 -39.55 14.02 -16.46
CA SER A 220 -39.20 13.67 -17.86
C SER A 220 -37.77 13.23 -18.02
N PHE A 221 -36.83 13.92 -17.36
CA PHE A 221 -35.42 13.49 -17.25
C PHE A 221 -35.30 12.09 -16.61
N GLY A 222 -36.05 11.81 -15.54
CA GLY A 222 -36.11 10.51 -14.90
C GLY A 222 -36.61 9.41 -15.83
N VAL A 223 -37.60 9.70 -16.67
CA VAL A 223 -38.11 8.77 -17.69
C VAL A 223 -37.05 8.48 -18.75
N ILE A 224 -36.35 9.50 -19.24
CA ILE A 224 -35.24 9.34 -20.20
C ILE A 224 -34.15 8.45 -19.59
N ALA A 225 -33.74 8.74 -18.34
CA ALA A 225 -32.72 7.98 -17.65
C ALA A 225 -33.15 6.51 -17.44
N TYR A 226 -34.39 6.29 -17.09
CA TYR A 226 -34.95 4.95 -16.97
C TYR A 226 -34.91 4.21 -18.32
N GLU A 227 -35.41 4.83 -19.39
CA GLU A 227 -35.43 4.24 -20.72
C GLU A 227 -34.02 3.88 -21.22
N MET A 228 -33.06 4.77 -21.06
CA MET A 228 -31.68 4.49 -21.43
C MET A 228 -31.10 3.28 -20.69
N LEU A 229 -31.43 3.10 -19.40
CA LEU A 229 -30.86 2.07 -18.55
C LEU A 229 -31.65 0.75 -18.58
N ALA A 230 -32.97 0.83 -18.74
CA ALA A 230 -33.86 -0.33 -18.80
C ALA A 230 -34.13 -0.82 -20.24
N GLY A 231 -33.79 0.01 -21.28
CA GLY A 231 -34.00 -0.28 -22.70
C GLY A 231 -35.45 -0.09 -23.17
N ARG A 232 -36.33 0.41 -22.30
CA ARG A 232 -37.74 0.72 -22.55
C ARG A 232 -38.26 1.77 -21.59
N PRO A 233 -39.27 2.55 -21.93
CA PRO A 233 -39.90 3.48 -20.99
C PRO A 233 -40.54 2.75 -19.80
N PRO A 234 -40.77 3.44 -18.65
CA PRO A 234 -41.35 2.83 -17.47
C PRO A 234 -42.80 2.36 -17.65
N PHE A 235 -43.57 3.00 -18.54
CA PHE A 235 -44.95 2.67 -18.84
C PHE A 235 -45.16 2.61 -20.34
N GLU A 236 -45.77 1.50 -20.81
CA GLU A 236 -46.00 1.18 -22.20
C GLU A 236 -47.45 0.74 -22.41
N GLY A 237 -47.95 0.70 -23.64
CA GLY A 237 -49.29 0.25 -24.01
C GLY A 237 -50.08 1.35 -24.66
N SER A 238 -51.41 1.31 -24.53
CA SER A 238 -52.32 2.34 -25.01
C SER A 238 -52.11 3.68 -24.32
N THR A 239 -52.47 4.78 -24.93
CA THR A 239 -52.39 6.12 -24.35
C THR A 239 -53.02 6.16 -22.92
N ARG A 240 -54.11 5.47 -22.71
CA ARG A 240 -54.77 5.39 -21.41
C ARG A 240 -53.93 4.66 -20.36
N GLU A 241 -53.34 3.53 -20.74
CA GLU A 241 -52.48 2.76 -19.86
C GLU A 241 -51.21 3.53 -19.47
N VAL A 242 -50.58 4.21 -20.42
CA VAL A 242 -49.43 5.08 -20.20
C VAL A 242 -49.78 6.22 -19.21
N LEU A 243 -50.90 6.96 -19.46
CA LEU A 243 -51.32 8.04 -18.58
C LEU A 243 -51.65 7.54 -17.17
N THR A 244 -52.38 6.41 -17.06
CA THR A 244 -52.62 5.78 -15.73
C THR A 244 -51.34 5.36 -15.03
N GLY A 245 -50.38 4.81 -15.78
CA GLY A 245 -49.04 4.48 -15.26
C GLY A 245 -48.31 5.68 -14.68
N HIS A 246 -48.32 6.80 -15.41
CA HIS A 246 -47.71 8.04 -14.92
C HIS A 246 -48.43 8.60 -13.70
N LEU A 247 -49.75 8.50 -13.64
CA LEU A 247 -50.55 9.03 -12.52
C LEU A 247 -50.44 8.19 -11.24
N GLU A 248 -50.51 6.86 -11.35
CA GLU A 248 -50.75 5.95 -10.23
C GLU A 248 -49.78 4.75 -10.20
N GLY A 249 -49.24 4.36 -11.38
CA GLY A 249 -48.44 3.15 -11.50
C GLY A 249 -47.08 3.29 -10.85
N GLU A 250 -46.61 2.24 -10.19
CA GLU A 250 -45.21 2.16 -9.78
C GLU A 250 -44.34 1.74 -10.96
N PRO A 251 -43.25 2.49 -11.29
CA PRO A 251 -42.35 2.11 -12.36
C PRO A 251 -41.64 0.80 -11.98
N PRO A 252 -41.55 -0.17 -12.90
CA PRO A 252 -40.92 -1.46 -12.59
C PRO A 252 -39.40 -1.34 -12.40
N GLN A 253 -38.84 -2.06 -11.41
CA GLN A 253 -37.38 -2.10 -11.23
C GLN A 253 -36.66 -2.80 -12.38
N GLY A 254 -37.26 -3.85 -12.94
CA GLY A 254 -36.69 -4.64 -14.01
C GLY A 254 -35.32 -5.24 -13.66
N SER A 255 -34.35 -5.09 -14.58
CA SER A 255 -32.97 -5.56 -14.40
C SER A 255 -32.06 -4.53 -13.70
N LEU A 256 -32.60 -3.39 -13.27
CA LEU A 256 -31.83 -2.33 -12.62
C LEU A 256 -31.41 -2.76 -11.22
N SER A 257 -30.16 -2.43 -10.85
CA SER A 257 -29.69 -2.66 -9.53
C SER A 257 -30.37 -1.76 -8.50
N GLU A 258 -30.52 -2.23 -7.25
CA GLU A 258 -31.16 -1.45 -6.19
C GLU A 258 -30.57 -0.03 -6.00
N PRO A 259 -29.23 0.16 -6.02
CA PRO A 259 -28.67 1.50 -5.88
C PRO A 259 -29.02 2.45 -7.03
N VAL A 260 -29.14 1.96 -8.26
CA VAL A 260 -29.54 2.74 -9.44
C VAL A 260 -31.06 2.97 -9.43
N TRP A 261 -31.81 1.89 -9.18
CA TRP A 261 -33.26 1.90 -9.10
C TRP A 261 -33.79 2.92 -8.07
N SER A 262 -33.18 2.95 -6.88
CA SER A 262 -33.55 3.92 -5.83
C SER A 262 -33.52 5.37 -6.34
N VAL A 263 -32.50 5.75 -7.12
CA VAL A 263 -32.39 7.11 -7.67
C VAL A 263 -33.45 7.38 -8.73
N LEU A 264 -33.67 6.43 -9.63
CA LEU A 264 -34.68 6.57 -10.68
C LEU A 264 -36.11 6.63 -10.10
N ARG A 265 -36.38 5.82 -9.08
CA ARG A 265 -37.66 5.87 -8.35
C ARG A 265 -37.93 7.23 -7.72
N ASP A 266 -36.89 7.86 -7.14
CA ASP A 266 -37.03 9.23 -6.61
C ASP A 266 -37.31 10.23 -7.75
N CYS A 267 -36.63 10.13 -8.90
CA CYS A 267 -36.93 10.99 -10.06
C CYS A 267 -38.38 10.80 -10.59
N LEU A 268 -38.89 9.56 -10.53
CA LEU A 268 -40.23 9.18 -11.00
C LEU A 268 -41.31 9.26 -9.91
N ALA A 269 -41.02 9.89 -8.79
CA ALA A 269 -41.98 10.07 -7.70
C ALA A 269 -43.19 10.85 -8.21
N LYS A 270 -44.39 10.41 -7.78
CA LYS A 270 -45.69 11.04 -8.16
C LYS A 270 -45.85 12.41 -7.54
N ASP A 271 -45.34 12.56 -6.30
CA ASP A 271 -45.22 13.84 -5.61
C ASP A 271 -43.98 14.59 -6.11
N PRO A 272 -44.14 15.81 -6.68
CA PRO A 272 -43.02 16.60 -7.17
C PRO A 272 -41.96 16.93 -6.08
N ASP A 273 -42.38 17.08 -4.82
CA ASP A 273 -41.50 17.48 -3.71
C ASP A 273 -40.57 16.34 -3.26
N LEU A 274 -40.85 15.09 -3.62
CA LEU A 274 -40.00 13.95 -3.35
C LEU A 274 -38.90 13.75 -4.39
N ARG A 275 -38.95 14.51 -5.50
CA ARG A 275 -37.93 14.43 -6.57
C ARG A 275 -36.64 15.14 -6.17
N PRO A 276 -35.49 14.79 -6.79
CA PRO A 276 -34.24 15.55 -6.62
C PRO A 276 -34.47 17.04 -6.94
N ALA A 277 -33.77 17.93 -6.24
CA ALA A 277 -33.93 19.36 -6.44
C ALA A 277 -33.42 19.83 -7.82
N THR A 278 -32.47 19.14 -8.45
CA THR A 278 -31.92 19.44 -9.77
C THR A 278 -31.58 18.15 -10.53
N ALA A 279 -31.48 18.24 -11.87
CA ALA A 279 -31.09 17.12 -12.70
C ALA A 279 -29.64 16.69 -12.43
N ARG A 280 -28.73 17.61 -12.17
CA ARG A 280 -27.35 17.32 -11.75
C ARG A 280 -27.29 16.57 -10.41
N GLU A 281 -28.21 16.83 -9.49
CA GLU A 281 -28.31 16.05 -8.28
C GLU A 281 -28.64 14.60 -8.56
N ALA A 282 -29.61 14.34 -9.42
CA ALA A 282 -29.93 12.98 -9.86
C ALA A 282 -28.73 12.27 -10.49
N VAL A 283 -28.00 12.92 -11.39
CA VAL A 283 -26.77 12.36 -11.99
C VAL A 283 -25.68 12.10 -10.94
N ARG A 284 -25.47 13.01 -10.00
CA ARG A 284 -24.52 12.80 -8.90
C ARG A 284 -24.86 11.56 -8.07
N ARG A 285 -26.16 11.38 -7.75
CA ARG A 285 -26.67 10.19 -7.04
C ARG A 285 -26.46 8.91 -7.87
N LEU A 286 -26.70 8.95 -9.20
CA LEU A 286 -26.43 7.83 -10.11
C LEU A 286 -24.94 7.47 -10.18
N ARG A 287 -24.03 8.46 -10.22
CA ARG A 287 -22.59 8.22 -10.15
C ARG A 287 -22.18 7.54 -8.86
N ALA A 288 -22.75 7.97 -7.74
CA ALA A 288 -22.50 7.33 -6.45
C ALA A 288 -23.02 5.89 -6.42
N ALA A 289 -24.17 5.62 -7.05
CA ALA A 289 -24.70 4.27 -7.19
C ALA A 289 -23.78 3.38 -8.07
N ALA A 290 -23.31 3.88 -9.21
CA ALA A 290 -22.30 3.20 -10.06
C ALA A 290 -21.02 2.87 -9.28
N GLY A 291 -20.55 3.79 -8.47
CA GLY A 291 -19.39 3.59 -7.59
C GLY A 291 -19.59 2.47 -6.57
N ARG A 292 -20.77 2.42 -5.95
CA ARG A 292 -21.16 1.35 -5.00
C ARG A 292 -21.22 -0.02 -5.69
N GLU A 293 -21.82 -0.11 -6.87
CA GLU A 293 -21.87 -1.35 -7.65
C GLU A 293 -20.49 -1.86 -8.05
N ARG A 294 -19.65 -0.98 -8.57
CA ARG A 294 -18.28 -1.31 -8.96
C ARG A 294 -17.50 -1.84 -7.76
N ARG A 295 -17.64 -1.18 -6.60
CA ARG A 295 -17.02 -1.62 -5.35
C ARG A 295 -17.57 -2.98 -4.88
N ALA A 296 -18.88 -3.19 -4.94
CA ALA A 296 -19.49 -4.45 -4.55
C ALA A 296 -19.07 -5.61 -5.49
N ARG A 297 -19.01 -5.38 -6.79
CA ARG A 297 -18.51 -6.35 -7.78
C ARG A 297 -17.04 -6.68 -7.52
N TRP A 298 -16.21 -5.66 -7.29
CA TRP A 298 -14.79 -5.83 -6.98
C TRP A 298 -14.58 -6.64 -5.70
N LEU A 299 -15.34 -6.36 -4.63
CA LEU A 299 -15.26 -7.12 -3.38
C LEU A 299 -15.63 -8.60 -3.57
N ARG A 300 -16.59 -8.91 -4.44
CA ARG A 300 -17.00 -10.31 -4.69
C ARG A 300 -16.03 -11.08 -5.59
N THR A 301 -15.38 -10.43 -6.55
CA THR A 301 -14.63 -11.11 -7.61
C THR A 301 -13.11 -10.96 -7.49
N ALA A 302 -12.61 -9.75 -7.27
CA ALA A 302 -11.18 -9.46 -7.27
C ALA A 302 -10.56 -9.52 -5.89
N ALA A 303 -11.27 -9.09 -4.84
CA ALA A 303 -10.72 -9.04 -3.49
C ALA A 303 -10.32 -10.42 -2.94
N PRO A 304 -11.13 -11.51 -3.08
CA PRO A 304 -10.73 -12.82 -2.58
C PRO A 304 -9.46 -13.35 -3.25
N ARG A 305 -9.35 -13.18 -4.57
CA ARG A 305 -8.16 -13.61 -5.33
C ARG A 305 -6.91 -12.86 -4.88
N ARG A 306 -7.02 -11.56 -4.62
CA ARG A 306 -5.91 -10.73 -4.16
C ARG A 306 -5.55 -11.03 -2.70
N ALA A 307 -6.53 -11.31 -1.85
CA ALA A 307 -6.29 -11.77 -0.49
C ALA A 307 -5.57 -13.12 -0.45
N LEU A 308 -5.98 -14.07 -1.29
CA LEU A 308 -5.29 -15.36 -1.43
C LEU A 308 -3.84 -15.16 -1.88
N LEU A 309 -3.59 -14.29 -2.87
CA LEU A 309 -2.24 -13.99 -3.33
C LEU A 309 -1.37 -13.36 -2.22
N ALA A 310 -1.93 -12.46 -1.41
CA ALA A 310 -1.23 -11.90 -0.26
C ALA A 310 -0.89 -12.98 0.78
N ALA A 311 -1.81 -13.92 1.03
CA ALA A 311 -1.56 -15.05 1.93
C ALA A 311 -0.48 -15.99 1.39
N LEU A 312 -0.47 -16.27 0.09
CA LEU A 312 0.59 -17.06 -0.55
C LEU A 312 1.96 -16.39 -0.47
N LEU A 313 2.02 -15.07 -0.65
CA LEU A 313 3.25 -14.30 -0.47
C LEU A 313 3.73 -14.33 0.99
N ALA A 314 2.83 -14.24 1.96
CA ALA A 314 3.17 -14.38 3.37
C ALA A 314 3.72 -15.78 3.70
N ALA A 315 3.09 -16.83 3.18
CA ALA A 315 3.56 -18.21 3.33
C ALA A 315 4.94 -18.40 2.68
N ALA A 316 5.16 -17.85 1.50
CA ALA A 316 6.46 -17.89 0.82
C ALA A 316 7.57 -17.21 1.63
N VAL A 317 7.27 -16.09 2.31
CA VAL A 317 8.21 -15.42 3.22
C VAL A 317 8.58 -16.33 4.40
N ALA A 318 7.59 -16.98 5.02
CA ALA A 318 7.84 -17.89 6.13
C ALA A 318 8.72 -19.07 5.69
N VAL A 319 8.40 -19.71 4.56
CA VAL A 319 9.18 -20.82 4.01
C VAL A 319 10.59 -20.38 3.61
N ALA A 320 10.73 -19.26 2.89
CA ALA A 320 12.03 -18.73 2.50
C ALA A 320 12.90 -18.41 3.72
N GLY A 321 12.30 -17.79 4.76
CA GLY A 321 13.00 -17.50 6.01
C GLY A 321 13.46 -18.74 6.77
N LEU A 322 12.71 -19.85 6.69
CA LEU A 322 13.10 -21.14 7.27
C LEU A 322 14.20 -21.84 6.48
N LEU A 323 14.13 -21.74 5.14
CA LEU A 323 15.09 -22.39 4.24
C LEU A 323 16.40 -21.61 4.09
N LEU A 324 16.40 -20.31 4.32
CA LEU A 324 17.63 -19.52 4.29
C LEU A 324 18.53 -19.92 5.45
N PRO A 325 19.69 -20.54 5.19
CA PRO A 325 20.67 -20.80 6.25
C PRO A 325 21.09 -19.47 6.84
N ALA A 326 21.42 -19.41 8.08
CA ALA A 326 22.03 -18.30 8.87
C ALA A 326 22.07 -16.86 8.27
N GLY A 327 21.17 -16.51 7.34
CA GLY A 327 21.10 -15.17 6.74
C GLY A 327 22.26 -14.84 5.78
N LEU A 328 22.38 -13.57 5.40
CA LEU A 328 23.58 -13.02 4.79
C LEU A 328 24.57 -12.69 5.94
N PRO A 329 25.66 -13.46 6.12
CA PRO A 329 26.55 -13.28 7.28
C PRO A 329 27.08 -11.86 7.43
N ALA A 330 27.30 -11.18 6.30
CA ALA A 330 27.73 -9.78 6.31
C ALA A 330 26.70 -8.82 6.91
N VAL A 331 25.41 -9.03 6.64
CA VAL A 331 24.30 -8.19 7.17
C VAL A 331 24.14 -8.43 8.68
N GLU A 332 24.18 -9.68 9.11
CA GLU A 332 24.07 -10.03 10.53
C GLU A 332 25.25 -9.47 11.33
N ARG A 333 26.49 -9.58 10.79
CA ARG A 333 27.69 -8.97 11.39
C ARG A 333 27.56 -7.45 11.49
N TRP A 334 27.14 -6.80 10.41
CA TRP A 334 26.91 -5.35 10.42
C TRP A 334 25.88 -4.93 11.47
N ALA A 335 24.78 -5.68 11.54
CA ALA A 335 23.72 -5.40 12.52
C ALA A 335 24.19 -5.63 13.96
N TYR A 336 25.02 -6.66 14.18
CA TYR A 336 25.66 -6.89 15.47
C TYR A 336 26.57 -5.72 15.84
N ASP A 337 27.49 -5.32 14.95
CA ASP A 337 28.43 -4.22 15.16
C ASP A 337 27.71 -2.90 15.48
N LEU A 338 26.65 -2.60 14.74
CA LEU A 338 25.83 -1.41 14.96
C LEU A 338 25.19 -1.42 16.36
N ARG A 339 24.60 -2.55 16.77
CA ARG A 339 24.01 -2.71 18.09
C ARG A 339 25.03 -2.58 19.20
N VAL A 340 26.19 -3.19 19.04
CA VAL A 340 27.30 -3.09 20.01
C VAL A 340 27.81 -1.66 20.14
N ARG A 341 28.00 -0.93 19.02
CA ARG A 341 28.47 0.46 19.05
C ARG A 341 27.52 1.41 19.74
N THR A 342 26.21 1.15 19.60
CA THR A 342 25.15 2.00 20.18
C THR A 342 24.76 1.59 21.59
N ALA A 343 25.13 0.40 22.03
CA ALA A 343 24.83 -0.08 23.38
C ALA A 343 25.64 0.64 24.45
N PRO A 344 25.08 0.86 25.65
CA PRO A 344 25.84 1.35 26.78
C PRO A 344 26.96 0.37 27.17
N ALA A 345 28.07 0.89 27.64
CA ALA A 345 29.16 0.08 28.12
C ALA A 345 28.80 -0.64 29.41
N ILE A 346 29.16 -1.91 29.51
CA ILE A 346 28.96 -2.76 30.69
C ILE A 346 30.32 -2.93 31.41
N ASP A 347 30.30 -2.86 32.71
CA ASP A 347 31.49 -3.14 33.52
C ASP A 347 31.86 -4.64 33.45
N PRO A 348 33.14 -4.98 33.24
CA PRO A 348 33.60 -6.37 33.31
C PRO A 348 33.39 -6.96 34.73
N ASP A 349 33.33 -8.28 34.78
CA ASP A 349 33.30 -8.98 36.08
C ASP A 349 34.51 -8.54 36.95
N PRO A 350 34.29 -7.94 38.11
CA PRO A 350 35.36 -7.43 38.95
C PRO A 350 36.30 -8.53 39.48
N ARG A 351 35.90 -9.79 39.34
CA ARG A 351 36.70 -10.95 39.69
C ARG A 351 37.80 -11.28 38.67
N ILE A 352 37.79 -10.62 37.51
CA ILE A 352 38.82 -10.81 36.46
C ILE A 352 39.88 -9.73 36.64
N LEU A 353 41.13 -10.16 36.78
CA LEU A 353 42.30 -9.28 36.90
C LEU A 353 43.28 -9.59 35.78
N LEU A 354 43.64 -8.60 34.99
CA LEU A 354 44.66 -8.72 33.95
C LEU A 354 46.04 -8.43 34.52
N VAL A 355 46.95 -9.31 34.24
CA VAL A 355 48.40 -9.11 34.53
C VAL A 355 49.11 -8.99 33.17
N THR A 356 49.60 -7.79 32.94
CA THR A 356 50.25 -7.49 31.63
C THR A 356 51.75 -7.68 31.72
N LEU A 357 52.33 -8.40 30.76
CA LEU A 357 53.76 -8.54 30.63
C LEU A 357 54.31 -7.31 29.92
N ASP A 358 55.23 -6.59 30.55
CA ASP A 358 55.94 -5.46 29.94
C ASP A 358 57.18 -5.90 29.13
N SER A 359 57.79 -4.97 28.38
CA SER A 359 58.95 -5.26 27.56
C SER A 359 60.17 -5.86 28.33
N ARG A 360 60.22 -5.61 29.64
CA ARG A 360 61.24 -6.19 30.53
C ARG A 360 60.91 -7.62 30.96
N SER A 361 59.62 -7.92 30.99
CA SER A 361 59.06 -9.21 31.35
C SER A 361 59.00 -10.20 30.19
N LYS A 362 59.25 -9.76 28.94
CA LYS A 362 59.27 -10.64 27.74
C LYS A 362 60.31 -11.76 27.76
N SER A 363 61.38 -11.59 28.55
CA SER A 363 62.34 -12.65 28.79
C SER A 363 61.89 -13.72 29.79
N LEU A 364 60.68 -13.57 30.37
CA LEU A 364 60.12 -14.48 31.38
C LEU A 364 59.81 -15.89 30.80
N ALA A 365 59.65 -16.01 29.47
CA ALA A 365 59.49 -17.33 28.84
C ALA A 365 60.66 -18.31 29.21
N ASN A 366 61.81 -17.79 29.61
CA ASN A 366 62.99 -18.53 30.03
C ASN A 366 63.18 -18.57 31.57
N ARG A 367 62.17 -18.19 32.38
CA ARG A 367 62.30 -18.00 33.84
C ARG A 367 61.16 -18.73 34.57
N ALA A 368 61.04 -20.02 34.29
CA ALA A 368 59.98 -20.87 34.85
C ALA A 368 59.91 -20.84 36.38
N ASP A 369 61.06 -20.89 37.08
CA ASP A 369 61.09 -20.89 38.53
C ASP A 369 60.60 -19.58 39.13
N GLU A 370 60.95 -18.44 38.54
CA GLU A 370 60.51 -17.12 38.99
C GLU A 370 58.98 -16.94 38.81
N ILE A 371 58.49 -17.37 37.66
CA ILE A 371 57.05 -17.32 37.41
C ILE A 371 56.31 -18.23 38.40
N SER A 372 56.77 -19.47 38.52
CA SER A 372 56.14 -20.45 39.45
C SER A 372 56.12 -19.95 40.88
N GLY A 373 57.24 -19.41 41.38
CA GLY A 373 57.30 -18.83 42.71
C GLY A 373 56.42 -17.57 42.90
N THR A 374 56.19 -16.81 41.84
CA THR A 374 55.29 -15.66 41.88
C THR A 374 53.84 -16.09 41.86
N LEU A 375 53.48 -17.09 41.05
CA LEU A 375 52.14 -17.62 40.97
C LEU A 375 51.71 -18.36 42.25
N GLU A 376 52.67 -19.09 42.91
CA GLU A 376 52.41 -19.68 44.24
C GLU A 376 51.99 -18.62 45.27
N ARG A 377 52.67 -17.47 45.27
CA ARG A 377 52.30 -16.34 46.16
C ARG A 377 50.94 -15.74 45.79
N VAL A 378 50.60 -15.68 44.49
CA VAL A 378 49.28 -15.22 44.02
C VAL A 378 48.19 -16.21 44.49
N PHE A 379 48.42 -17.51 44.40
CA PHE A 379 47.50 -18.52 44.93
C PHE A 379 47.39 -18.44 46.49
N ALA A 380 48.51 -18.25 47.15
CA ALA A 380 48.51 -18.04 48.62
C ALA A 380 47.75 -16.76 49.07
N ALA A 381 47.73 -15.72 48.20
CA ALA A 381 46.91 -14.54 48.37
C ALA A 381 45.41 -14.75 48.13
N GLY A 382 45.00 -15.96 47.73
CA GLY A 382 43.60 -16.36 47.60
C GLY A 382 43.04 -16.22 46.20
N ALA A 383 43.86 -16.26 45.15
CA ALA A 383 43.37 -16.30 43.76
C ALA A 383 42.51 -17.54 43.52
N ARG A 384 41.39 -17.37 42.83
CA ARG A 384 40.50 -18.49 42.41
C ARG A 384 41.13 -19.36 41.34
N GLY A 385 41.85 -18.72 40.42
CA GLY A 385 42.54 -19.37 39.33
C GLY A 385 43.54 -18.43 38.68
N VAL A 386 44.48 -19.01 37.97
CA VAL A 386 45.44 -18.31 37.15
C VAL A 386 45.39 -18.90 35.75
N ALA A 387 45.30 -18.06 34.74
CA ALA A 387 45.34 -18.50 33.37
C ALA A 387 46.43 -17.74 32.60
N LEU A 388 47.40 -18.53 32.08
CA LEU A 388 48.59 -18.01 31.40
C LEU A 388 48.31 -18.03 29.88
N ASP A 389 48.21 -16.87 29.30
CA ASP A 389 48.20 -16.65 27.82
C ASP A 389 49.64 -16.44 27.30
N VAL A 390 50.48 -17.38 27.67
CA VAL A 390 51.86 -17.47 27.23
C VAL A 390 52.08 -18.89 26.78
N ILE A 391 52.54 -19.06 25.58
CA ILE A 391 52.87 -20.40 25.06
C ILE A 391 54.14 -20.86 25.71
N VAL A 392 53.99 -21.84 26.57
CA VAL A 392 55.11 -22.46 27.33
C VAL A 392 55.74 -23.52 26.42
N LEU A 393 56.75 -23.13 25.67
CA LEU A 393 57.22 -23.92 24.54
C LEU A 393 58.65 -24.41 24.63
N ASN A 394 59.34 -24.28 25.76
CA ASN A 394 60.75 -24.70 25.78
C ASN A 394 61.06 -25.69 26.88
N GLU A 395 62.15 -26.42 26.68
CA GLU A 395 62.71 -27.44 27.62
C GLU A 395 62.98 -26.88 29.02
N GLN A 396 63.10 -25.57 29.18
CA GLN A 396 63.34 -24.93 30.49
C GLN A 396 62.09 -25.02 31.42
N TRP A 397 60.88 -25.07 30.86
CA TRP A 397 59.68 -25.22 31.64
C TRP A 397 59.48 -26.68 32.10
N SER A 398 59.73 -27.62 31.21
CA SER A 398 59.65 -29.06 31.53
C SER A 398 60.73 -29.50 32.53
N GLY A 399 61.87 -28.81 32.59
CA GLY A 399 62.94 -29.06 33.56
C GLY A 399 62.80 -28.30 34.88
N SER A 400 61.83 -27.43 35.08
CA SER A 400 61.62 -26.66 36.30
C SER A 400 60.87 -27.46 37.35
N GLN A 401 61.53 -27.79 38.47
CA GLN A 401 60.86 -28.42 39.59
C GLN A 401 59.80 -27.53 40.24
N ALA A 402 60.06 -26.26 40.32
CA ALA A 402 59.13 -25.30 40.86
C ALA A 402 57.83 -25.21 40.00
N PHE A 403 57.96 -25.34 38.66
CA PHE A 403 56.78 -25.39 37.77
C PHE A 403 56.01 -26.70 37.94
N SER A 404 56.70 -27.81 38.00
CA SER A 404 56.11 -29.12 38.23
C SER A 404 55.32 -29.14 39.54
N ASP A 405 55.88 -28.60 40.59
CA ASP A 405 55.25 -28.50 41.92
C ASP A 405 53.98 -27.61 41.84
N LEU A 406 54.04 -26.50 41.11
CA LEU A 406 52.92 -25.63 40.90
C LEU A 406 51.74 -26.34 40.18
N LEU A 407 52.04 -27.12 39.14
CA LEU A 407 51.09 -27.91 38.40
C LEU A 407 50.39 -28.96 39.28
N LEU A 408 51.16 -29.67 40.08
CA LEU A 408 50.66 -30.70 40.98
C LEU A 408 49.82 -30.13 42.16
N ARG A 409 50.14 -28.92 42.65
CA ARG A 409 49.37 -28.30 43.73
C ARG A 409 48.08 -27.65 43.28
N HIS A 410 48.01 -27.16 42.04
CA HIS A 410 46.90 -26.35 41.53
C HIS A 410 46.31 -26.84 40.18
N PRO A 411 46.12 -28.14 39.95
CA PRO A 411 45.78 -28.66 38.64
C PRO A 411 44.45 -28.16 38.07
N GLU A 412 43.47 -27.88 38.96
CA GLU A 412 42.15 -27.37 38.55
C GLU A 412 42.05 -25.85 38.47
N LYS A 413 43.02 -25.16 39.12
CA LYS A 413 43.04 -23.70 39.20
C LYS A 413 43.99 -23.04 38.23
N LEU A 414 44.82 -23.82 37.55
CA LEU A 414 45.76 -23.32 36.54
C LEU A 414 45.28 -23.66 35.12
N THR A 415 45.34 -22.70 34.24
CA THR A 415 45.06 -22.86 32.82
C THR A 415 46.24 -22.39 32.01
N LEU A 416 46.76 -23.26 31.17
CA LEU A 416 47.90 -22.97 30.26
C LEU A 416 47.41 -22.79 28.84
N ALA A 417 48.08 -21.93 28.07
CA ALA A 417 47.79 -21.72 26.66
C ALA A 417 48.38 -22.86 25.80
N ALA A 418 47.58 -23.30 24.83
CA ALA A 418 48.00 -24.17 23.77
C ALA A 418 47.50 -23.64 22.43
N PHE A 419 48.23 -23.92 21.35
CA PHE A 419 47.83 -23.53 19.99
C PHE A 419 47.45 -24.76 19.20
N SER A 420 46.26 -24.76 18.59
CA SER A 420 45.85 -25.82 17.66
C SER A 420 46.18 -25.41 16.23
N ASN A 421 47.15 -26.04 15.62
CA ASN A 421 47.41 -25.93 14.19
C ASN A 421 47.11 -27.28 13.53
N PRO A 422 46.21 -27.35 12.57
CA PRO A 422 45.87 -28.60 11.90
C PRO A 422 47.07 -29.25 11.18
N ASP A 423 48.06 -28.43 10.79
CA ASP A 423 49.24 -28.88 10.02
C ASP A 423 50.50 -29.15 10.88
N LYS A 424 50.46 -28.86 12.19
CA LYS A 424 51.58 -29.04 13.11
C LYS A 424 51.15 -29.75 14.39
N PRO A 425 52.08 -30.49 15.07
CA PRO A 425 51.80 -31.05 16.39
C PRO A 425 51.35 -29.94 17.37
N VAL A 426 50.36 -30.27 18.22
CA VAL A 426 49.90 -29.34 19.27
C VAL A 426 51.07 -29.14 20.24
N ASP A 427 51.61 -27.93 20.27
CA ASP A 427 52.60 -27.54 21.25
C ASP A 427 51.85 -27.20 22.59
N GLY A 428 51.87 -28.07 23.51
CA GLY A 428 51.24 -27.82 24.80
C GLY A 428 51.52 -28.90 25.82
N PRO A 429 50.89 -30.08 25.78
CA PRO A 429 51.12 -31.13 26.75
C PRO A 429 52.56 -31.66 26.84
N GLN A 430 53.32 -31.57 25.76
CA GLN A 430 54.73 -31.94 25.69
C GLN A 430 55.65 -31.06 26.53
N SER A 431 55.17 -29.89 26.96
CA SER A 431 55.91 -28.97 27.87
C SER A 431 55.85 -29.36 29.32
N VAL A 432 55.05 -30.38 29.65
CA VAL A 432 54.96 -30.92 30.99
C VAL A 432 55.94 -32.05 31.13
N ASP A 433 56.77 -32.00 32.19
CA ASP A 433 57.71 -33.11 32.53
C ASP A 433 56.97 -34.43 32.62
N PRO A 434 57.51 -35.52 32.04
CA PRO A 434 56.88 -36.83 32.03
C PRO A 434 56.51 -37.40 33.40
N LEU A 435 57.29 -37.11 34.43
CA LEU A 435 56.98 -37.56 35.79
C LEU A 435 55.81 -36.80 36.38
N THR A 436 55.77 -35.48 36.12
CA THR A 436 54.67 -34.63 36.52
C THR A 436 53.38 -35.02 35.77
N ALA A 437 53.46 -35.29 34.49
CA ALA A 437 52.36 -35.80 33.68
C ALA A 437 51.83 -37.15 34.24
N ALA A 438 52.73 -38.06 34.58
CA ALA A 438 52.36 -39.34 35.22
C ALA A 438 51.71 -39.14 36.57
N ALA A 439 52.19 -38.21 37.38
CA ALA A 439 51.65 -37.88 38.71
C ALA A 439 50.23 -37.23 38.65
N LEU A 440 49.96 -36.48 37.56
CA LEU A 440 48.64 -35.92 37.28
C LEU A 440 47.61 -36.99 36.83
N GLY A 441 48.10 -38.16 36.46
CA GLY A 441 47.27 -39.29 35.98
C GLY A 441 46.87 -39.17 34.50
N PRO A 442 46.15 -40.17 33.99
CA PRO A 442 45.73 -40.21 32.58
C PRO A 442 44.90 -38.99 32.21
N GLY A 443 45.37 -38.22 31.21
CA GLY A 443 44.72 -37.02 30.74
C GLY A 443 44.86 -35.81 31.67
N GLY A 444 45.56 -35.93 32.81
CA GLY A 444 45.73 -34.85 33.77
C GLY A 444 46.59 -33.67 33.22
N ALA A 445 47.70 -33.97 32.58
CA ALA A 445 48.50 -32.96 31.93
C ALA A 445 47.75 -32.22 30.83
N GLU A 446 47.02 -32.95 29.98
CA GLU A 446 46.18 -32.39 28.91
C GLU A 446 45.03 -31.51 29.48
N SER A 447 44.53 -31.87 30.65
CA SER A 447 43.47 -31.10 31.31
C SER A 447 43.91 -29.71 31.72
N LEU A 448 45.19 -29.41 31.83
CA LEU A 448 45.72 -28.09 32.19
C LEU A 448 45.65 -27.10 31.01
N PHE A 449 45.60 -27.60 29.80
CA PHE A 449 45.68 -26.76 28.58
C PHE A 449 44.31 -26.38 28.03
N GLY A 450 44.26 -25.15 27.49
CA GLY A 450 43.13 -24.66 26.69
C GLY A 450 43.67 -23.98 25.44
N PHE A 451 42.95 -24.13 24.32
CA PHE A 451 43.35 -23.54 23.05
C PHE A 451 43.04 -22.04 23.00
N VAL A 452 44.10 -21.24 22.64
CA VAL A 452 44.00 -19.78 22.50
C VAL A 452 43.64 -19.32 21.09
N ASN A 453 43.36 -20.24 20.17
CA ASN A 453 42.98 -19.91 18.81
C ASN A 453 41.81 -18.94 18.76
N LEU A 454 41.89 -17.97 17.87
CA LEU A 454 40.88 -16.98 17.60
C LEU A 454 40.34 -17.17 16.18
N ASP A 455 39.05 -17.15 16.01
CA ASP A 455 38.43 -17.19 14.69
C ASP A 455 38.09 -15.78 14.26
N GLU A 456 38.71 -15.33 13.19
CA GLU A 456 38.38 -14.08 12.53
C GLU A 456 37.32 -14.32 11.46
N ASP A 457 36.33 -13.43 11.41
CA ASP A 457 35.39 -13.40 10.31
C ASP A 457 36.08 -13.00 9.00
N SER A 458 35.38 -13.15 7.88
CA SER A 458 35.93 -12.82 6.54
C SER A 458 36.36 -11.36 6.37
N ASP A 459 35.99 -10.47 7.29
CA ASP A 459 36.39 -9.06 7.34
C ASP A 459 37.49 -8.77 8.35
N PHE A 460 38.18 -9.82 8.85
CA PHE A 460 39.25 -9.76 9.84
C PHE A 460 38.82 -9.14 11.18
N VAL A 461 37.58 -9.30 11.54
CA VAL A 461 37.04 -8.89 12.85
C VAL A 461 36.69 -10.11 13.66
N VAL A 462 37.12 -10.18 14.91
CA VAL A 462 36.74 -11.26 15.82
C VAL A 462 35.42 -10.91 16.50
N ARG A 463 34.39 -11.73 16.27
CA ARG A 463 33.05 -11.57 16.89
C ARG A 463 32.61 -12.77 17.71
N HIS A 464 33.19 -13.92 17.40
CA HIS A 464 32.84 -15.19 18.01
C HIS A 464 33.99 -15.79 18.78
N GLY A 465 33.67 -16.48 19.87
CA GLY A 465 34.58 -17.36 20.59
C GLY A 465 34.11 -18.79 20.51
N ARG A 466 35.00 -19.73 20.65
CA ARG A 466 34.68 -21.16 20.73
C ARG A 466 34.79 -21.63 22.16
N ILE A 467 33.88 -22.54 22.54
CA ILE A 467 33.95 -23.23 23.84
C ILE A 467 34.94 -24.38 23.76
N GLN A 468 35.02 -25.05 22.59
CA GLN A 468 35.84 -26.22 22.39
C GLN A 468 36.48 -26.20 21.00
N PHE A 469 37.69 -26.75 20.92
CA PHE A 469 38.40 -27.01 19.68
C PHE A 469 38.61 -28.51 19.52
N ARG A 470 38.72 -28.98 18.30
CA ARG A 470 39.10 -30.36 18.00
C ARG A 470 40.61 -30.46 17.95
N ASP A 471 41.20 -31.35 18.78
CA ASP A 471 42.62 -31.63 18.70
C ASP A 471 42.96 -32.52 17.49
N ARG A 472 44.24 -32.84 17.30
CA ARG A 472 44.72 -33.63 16.17
C ARG A 472 44.14 -35.05 16.15
N ASP A 473 43.88 -35.63 17.30
CA ASP A 473 43.33 -36.99 17.48
C ASP A 473 41.81 -37.03 17.36
N GLY A 474 41.21 -35.86 17.06
CA GLY A 474 39.77 -35.71 16.89
C GLY A 474 38.99 -35.48 18.21
N ASN A 475 39.67 -35.38 19.34
CA ASN A 475 39.03 -35.15 20.63
C ASN A 475 38.63 -33.68 20.81
N MET A 476 37.50 -33.45 21.46
CA MET A 476 37.07 -32.11 21.81
C MET A 476 37.76 -31.60 23.09
N ARG A 477 38.50 -30.52 22.97
CA ARG A 477 39.22 -29.88 24.07
C ARG A 477 38.67 -28.47 24.31
N PRO A 478 38.61 -28.02 25.58
CA PRO A 478 38.10 -26.69 25.88
C PRO A 478 39.00 -25.58 25.29
N SER A 479 38.39 -24.46 24.90
CA SER A 479 39.16 -23.23 24.68
C SER A 479 39.80 -22.75 25.99
N TRP A 480 40.86 -21.98 25.86
CA TRP A 480 41.52 -21.37 27.01
C TRP A 480 40.55 -20.49 27.82
N ALA A 481 39.76 -19.66 27.16
CA ALA A 481 38.76 -18.81 27.78
C ALA A 481 37.68 -19.64 28.51
N ALA A 482 37.19 -20.73 27.91
CA ALA A 482 36.20 -21.60 28.51
C ALA A 482 36.75 -22.34 29.74
N ARG A 483 38.01 -22.78 29.67
CA ARG A 483 38.67 -23.39 30.83
C ARG A 483 38.92 -22.40 31.94
N ALA A 484 39.47 -21.22 31.64
CA ALA A 484 39.72 -20.18 32.62
C ALA A 484 38.43 -19.70 33.28
N ALA A 485 37.34 -19.52 32.55
CA ALA A 485 36.05 -19.07 33.04
C ALA A 485 35.45 -20.04 34.10
N LYS A 486 35.76 -21.36 34.04
CA LYS A 486 35.31 -22.33 35.05
C LYS A 486 35.75 -21.98 36.47
N ALA A 487 36.89 -21.29 36.61
CA ALA A 487 37.35 -20.82 37.92
C ALA A 487 36.41 -19.78 38.56
N LEU A 488 35.59 -19.08 37.77
CA LEU A 488 34.59 -18.11 38.24
C LEU A 488 33.23 -18.77 38.52
N GLY A 489 33.01 -19.99 38.09
CA GLY A 489 31.78 -20.76 38.28
C GLY A 489 31.41 -21.60 37.07
N PRO A 490 30.27 -22.27 37.10
CA PRO A 490 29.81 -23.06 35.96
C PRO A 490 29.58 -22.17 34.76
N LEU A 491 29.99 -22.62 33.58
CA LEU A 491 29.74 -21.91 32.33
C LEU A 491 28.23 -21.83 32.05
N ARG A 492 27.72 -20.64 31.81
CA ARG A 492 26.30 -20.39 31.60
C ARG A 492 25.97 -20.22 30.10
N VAL A 493 26.68 -20.93 29.26
CA VAL A 493 26.47 -20.91 27.81
C VAL A 493 25.74 -22.21 27.40
N PRO A 494 24.72 -22.15 26.53
CA PRO A 494 24.10 -23.35 25.97
C PRO A 494 25.13 -24.22 25.22
N ASP A 495 24.82 -25.49 25.00
CA ASP A 495 25.64 -26.51 24.29
C ASP A 495 26.05 -26.16 22.84
N GLN A 496 26.20 -24.87 22.52
CA GLN A 496 26.70 -24.40 21.24
C GLN A 496 28.24 -24.46 21.22
N LYS A 497 28.79 -24.86 20.06
CA LYS A 497 30.25 -24.90 19.87
C LYS A 497 30.86 -23.50 19.90
N ASP A 498 30.10 -22.52 19.42
CA ASP A 498 30.55 -21.12 19.25
C ASP A 498 29.59 -20.17 19.99
N PHE A 499 30.09 -19.00 20.44
CA PHE A 499 29.31 -18.00 21.13
C PHE A 499 29.71 -16.59 20.66
N TRP A 500 28.77 -15.64 20.71
CA TRP A 500 29.08 -14.25 20.44
C TRP A 500 29.79 -13.61 21.63
N ILE A 501 30.92 -12.95 21.38
CA ILE A 501 31.68 -12.23 22.41
C ILE A 501 30.89 -10.94 22.75
N ASP A 502 30.65 -10.69 24.03
CA ASP A 502 29.90 -9.51 24.45
C ASP A 502 30.79 -8.25 24.46
N TYR A 503 30.87 -7.58 23.33
CA TYR A 503 31.60 -6.33 23.19
C TYR A 503 30.92 -5.12 23.84
N ARG A 504 29.80 -5.29 24.53
CA ARG A 504 29.26 -4.26 25.44
C ARG A 504 30.19 -4.11 26.64
N ILE A 505 30.90 -5.16 27.03
CA ILE A 505 31.89 -5.12 28.11
C ILE A 505 33.03 -4.18 27.69
N ASP A 506 33.30 -3.15 28.53
CA ASP A 506 34.37 -2.20 28.25
C ASP A 506 35.74 -2.76 28.68
N PRO A 507 36.62 -3.11 27.71
CA PRO A 507 37.89 -3.68 28.04
C PRO A 507 38.84 -2.71 28.78
N ALA A 508 38.57 -1.40 28.72
CA ALA A 508 39.38 -0.42 29.47
C ALA A 508 39.13 -0.47 31.01
N ARG A 509 37.98 -1.06 31.40
CA ARG A 509 37.57 -1.13 32.82
C ARG A 509 38.01 -2.40 33.54
N PHE A 510 38.69 -3.33 32.85
CA PHE A 510 39.32 -4.45 33.54
C PHE A 510 40.37 -3.95 34.52
N GLY A 511 40.39 -4.53 35.74
CA GLY A 511 41.49 -4.35 36.65
C GLY A 511 42.81 -4.80 36.02
N ARG A 512 43.83 -3.96 36.05
CA ARG A 512 45.13 -4.26 35.42
C ARG A 512 46.27 -4.04 36.38
N ILE A 513 47.28 -4.92 36.31
CA ILE A 513 48.56 -4.79 37.00
C ILE A 513 49.70 -5.28 36.10
N SER A 514 50.81 -4.57 36.05
CA SER A 514 51.98 -5.05 35.35
C SER A 514 52.70 -6.15 36.15
N TRP A 515 53.20 -7.17 35.48
CA TRP A 515 53.93 -8.29 36.11
C TRP A 515 54.99 -7.83 37.09
N GLY A 516 55.81 -6.87 36.73
CA GLY A 516 56.87 -6.33 37.61
C GLY A 516 56.39 -5.68 38.90
N LYS A 517 55.09 -5.33 39.02
CA LYS A 517 54.47 -4.76 40.19
C LYS A 517 53.83 -5.80 41.16
N ILE A 518 53.75 -7.08 40.73
CA ILE A 518 53.14 -8.14 41.55
C ILE A 518 53.80 -8.31 42.89
N PRO A 519 55.17 -8.37 43.02
CA PRO A 519 55.82 -8.54 44.33
C PRO A 519 55.44 -7.43 45.32
N GLY A 520 55.41 -6.17 44.88
CA GLY A 520 54.99 -5.05 45.72
C GLY A 520 53.50 -5.12 46.05
N ALA A 521 52.67 -5.47 45.10
CA ALA A 521 51.24 -5.64 45.33
C ALA A 521 50.89 -6.78 46.31
N LEU A 522 51.65 -7.88 46.25
CA LEU A 522 51.50 -8.99 47.23
C LEU A 522 51.90 -8.58 48.64
N ALA A 523 52.90 -7.71 48.75
CA ALA A 523 53.36 -7.20 50.06
C ALA A 523 52.39 -6.16 50.68
N GLU A 524 51.93 -5.22 49.84
CA GLU A 524 51.15 -4.09 50.33
C GLU A 524 49.63 -4.33 50.26
N ARG A 525 49.14 -5.05 49.25
CA ARG A 525 47.71 -5.18 48.93
C ARG A 525 47.37 -6.58 48.44
N PRO A 526 47.67 -7.67 49.19
CA PRO A 526 47.42 -9.06 48.75
C PRO A 526 45.94 -9.34 48.41
N TRP A 527 45.03 -8.57 49.02
CA TRP A 527 43.60 -8.71 48.79
C TRP A 527 43.16 -8.43 47.31
N ILE A 528 43.98 -7.76 46.50
CA ILE A 528 43.67 -7.54 45.05
C ILE A 528 43.62 -8.85 44.29
N PHE A 529 44.21 -9.93 44.76
CA PHE A 529 44.20 -11.24 44.16
C PHE A 529 43.09 -12.14 44.74
N ARG A 530 42.56 -11.81 45.92
CA ARG A 530 41.56 -12.66 46.59
C ARG A 530 40.29 -12.79 45.80
N ASP A 531 39.81 -14.03 45.64
CA ASP A 531 38.63 -14.41 44.90
C ASP A 531 38.62 -13.99 43.43
N ARG A 532 39.78 -13.72 42.85
CA ARG A 532 39.90 -13.32 41.43
C ARG A 532 40.52 -14.42 40.57
N LEU A 533 40.08 -14.41 39.29
CA LEU A 533 40.76 -15.09 38.20
C LEU A 533 41.82 -14.14 37.64
N VAL A 534 43.05 -14.56 37.64
CA VAL A 534 44.20 -13.76 37.19
C VAL A 534 44.58 -14.23 35.79
N LEU A 535 44.42 -13.37 34.80
CA LEU A 535 44.80 -13.63 33.40
C LEU A 535 46.14 -12.95 33.15
N VAL A 536 47.14 -13.74 32.71
CA VAL A 536 48.51 -13.28 32.53
C VAL A 536 48.85 -13.39 31.04
N GLY A 537 49.26 -12.31 30.40
CA GLY A 537 49.68 -12.31 29.00
C GLY A 537 50.29 -11.00 28.53
N ASP A 538 50.67 -10.95 27.24
CA ASP A 538 51.27 -9.77 26.61
C ASP A 538 50.17 -8.83 26.05
N ASP A 539 50.09 -7.62 26.64
CA ASP A 539 49.15 -6.58 26.16
C ASP A 539 49.81 -5.63 25.13
N ALA A 540 51.09 -5.80 24.82
CA ALA A 540 51.86 -4.90 23.96
C ALA A 540 52.42 -5.57 22.70
N ALA A 541 52.08 -6.83 22.45
CA ALA A 541 52.57 -7.55 21.28
C ALA A 541 51.95 -6.95 20.01
N LYS A 542 52.79 -6.40 19.13
CA LYS A 542 52.35 -5.78 17.88
C LYS A 542 51.73 -6.78 16.90
N ASP A 543 52.13 -8.04 16.99
CA ASP A 543 51.72 -9.11 16.10
C ASP A 543 50.45 -9.82 16.58
N ASP A 544 49.96 -9.51 17.80
CA ASP A 544 48.77 -10.08 18.41
C ASP A 544 47.68 -9.02 18.64
N LEU A 545 47.43 -8.19 17.62
CA LEU A 545 46.44 -7.13 17.64
C LEU A 545 45.27 -7.44 16.72
N HIS A 546 44.07 -7.56 17.31
CA HIS A 546 42.84 -7.95 16.63
C HIS A 546 41.83 -6.80 16.50
N ARG A 547 41.08 -6.79 15.39
CA ARG A 547 39.96 -5.86 15.19
C ARG A 547 38.74 -6.35 15.92
N VAL A 548 38.06 -5.41 16.55
CA VAL A 548 36.81 -5.65 17.29
C VAL A 548 35.71 -4.68 16.90
N PRO A 549 34.42 -5.06 17.04
CA PRO A 549 33.29 -4.28 16.53
C PRO A 549 33.14 -2.86 17.10
N ARG A 550 33.55 -2.65 18.35
CA ARG A 550 33.25 -1.40 19.07
C ARG A 550 34.33 -0.34 18.95
N ARG A 551 35.57 -0.70 18.57
CA ARG A 551 36.71 0.20 18.59
C ARG A 551 37.37 0.31 17.23
N GLU A 552 37.85 1.52 16.90
CA GLU A 552 38.72 1.71 15.73
C GLU A 552 40.10 1.15 16.01
N GLU A 553 40.54 1.19 17.26
CA GLU A 553 41.84 0.64 17.68
C GLU A 553 41.70 -0.88 17.89
N ARG A 554 42.79 -1.58 17.53
CA ARG A 554 42.91 -3.01 17.74
C ARG A 554 43.15 -3.31 19.23
N VAL A 555 42.66 -4.45 19.70
CA VAL A 555 42.91 -4.96 21.06
C VAL A 555 43.90 -6.11 21.03
N SER A 556 44.63 -6.31 22.10
CA SER A 556 45.58 -7.45 22.23
C SER A 556 44.81 -8.77 22.41
N GLY A 557 45.48 -9.89 22.07
CA GLY A 557 44.95 -11.23 22.29
C GLY A 557 44.53 -11.46 23.74
N LEU A 558 45.37 -11.05 24.73
CA LEU A 558 45.03 -11.14 26.13
C LEU A 558 43.69 -10.44 26.46
N VAL A 559 43.49 -9.23 25.97
CA VAL A 559 42.25 -8.46 26.21
C VAL A 559 41.08 -9.16 25.53
N LEU A 560 41.27 -9.72 24.36
CA LEU A 560 40.25 -10.46 23.64
C LEU A 560 39.86 -11.75 24.36
N GLN A 561 40.84 -12.49 24.88
CA GLN A 561 40.61 -13.65 25.73
C GLN A 561 39.88 -13.26 27.04
N ALA A 562 40.23 -12.12 27.66
CA ALA A 562 39.52 -11.62 28.83
C ALA A 562 38.05 -11.27 28.53
N LEU A 563 37.74 -10.71 27.36
CA LEU A 563 36.38 -10.47 26.91
C LEU A 563 35.59 -11.79 26.72
N GLN A 564 36.24 -12.82 26.18
CA GLN A 564 35.64 -14.15 26.07
C GLN A 564 35.34 -14.75 27.46
N VAL A 565 36.30 -14.70 28.35
CA VAL A 565 36.14 -15.16 29.75
C VAL A 565 35.00 -14.42 30.46
N ALA A 566 34.97 -13.09 30.33
CA ALA A 566 33.94 -12.25 30.93
C ALA A 566 32.54 -12.57 30.34
N THR A 567 32.47 -12.78 29.04
CA THR A 567 31.24 -13.19 28.37
C THR A 567 30.70 -14.52 28.88
N LEU A 568 31.59 -15.51 29.00
CA LEU A 568 31.26 -16.85 29.50
C LEU A 568 30.84 -16.85 30.99
N ALA A 569 31.42 -15.95 31.77
CA ALA A 569 31.17 -15.80 33.21
C ALA A 569 29.92 -14.93 33.52
N SER A 570 29.56 -14.00 32.65
CA SER A 570 28.54 -12.96 32.92
C SER A 570 27.13 -13.53 33.15
N GLY A 571 26.84 -14.75 32.72
CA GLY A 571 25.51 -15.35 32.80
C GLY A 571 24.44 -14.74 31.89
N LEU A 572 24.81 -13.70 31.14
CA LEU A 572 24.00 -13.06 30.12
C LEU A 572 24.75 -13.02 28.76
N PRO A 573 25.14 -14.19 28.22
CA PRO A 573 25.85 -14.22 26.95
C PRO A 573 24.94 -13.65 25.85
N VAL A 574 25.56 -13.02 24.87
CA VAL A 574 24.85 -12.62 23.65
C VAL A 574 24.30 -13.87 23.00
N ARG A 575 22.99 -13.93 22.80
CA ARG A 575 22.27 -15.09 22.26
C ARG A 575 21.48 -14.68 21.03
N GLU A 576 21.44 -15.57 20.04
CA GLU A 576 20.51 -15.41 18.94
C GLU A 576 19.09 -15.73 19.40
N ALA A 577 18.15 -14.87 19.05
CA ALA A 577 16.76 -15.13 19.32
C ALA A 577 16.27 -16.30 18.43
N PRO A 578 15.34 -17.15 18.94
CA PRO A 578 14.76 -18.23 18.14
C PRO A 578 14.08 -17.63 16.91
N ARG A 579 14.37 -18.18 15.73
CA ARG A 579 13.91 -17.60 14.45
C ARG A 579 12.40 -17.69 14.25
N ALA A 580 11.78 -18.78 14.71
CA ALA A 580 10.38 -19.06 14.43
C ALA A 580 9.39 -17.93 14.75
N PRO A 581 9.39 -17.31 15.95
CA PRO A 581 8.46 -16.22 16.24
C PRO A 581 8.69 -14.98 15.37
N PHE A 582 9.95 -14.69 15.01
CA PHE A 582 10.27 -13.55 14.13
C PHE A 582 9.85 -13.79 12.69
N LEU A 583 9.98 -15.02 12.20
CA LEU A 583 9.48 -15.41 10.87
C LEU A 583 7.96 -15.38 10.81
N ALA A 584 7.27 -15.83 11.84
CA ALA A 584 5.83 -15.72 11.93
C ALA A 584 5.35 -14.26 11.89
N LEU A 585 6.01 -13.39 12.67
CA LEU A 585 5.73 -11.96 12.67
C LEU A 585 6.02 -11.31 11.31
N ALA A 586 7.15 -11.65 10.69
CA ALA A 586 7.52 -11.17 9.36
C ALA A 586 6.53 -11.62 8.29
N ALA A 587 6.08 -12.87 8.32
CA ALA A 587 5.08 -13.41 7.40
C ALA A 587 3.73 -12.70 7.56
N LEU A 588 3.27 -12.53 8.81
CA LEU A 588 2.04 -11.79 9.11
C LEU A 588 2.12 -10.35 8.59
N TRP A 589 3.22 -9.66 8.90
CA TRP A 589 3.44 -8.28 8.48
C TRP A 589 3.51 -8.12 6.97
N THR A 590 4.24 -9.02 6.31
CA THR A 590 4.36 -9.05 4.84
C THR A 590 3.01 -9.34 4.20
N GLY A 591 2.22 -10.25 4.78
CA GLY A 591 0.86 -10.55 4.34
C GLY A 591 -0.06 -9.34 4.42
N LEU A 592 -0.03 -8.60 5.53
CA LEU A 592 -0.78 -7.35 5.70
C LEU A 592 -0.34 -6.26 4.72
N ALA A 593 0.96 -6.07 4.54
CA ALA A 593 1.50 -5.09 3.61
C ALA A 593 1.19 -5.47 2.14
N ALA A 594 1.34 -6.74 1.76
CA ALA A 594 0.96 -7.24 0.44
C ALA A 594 -0.55 -7.09 0.18
N ALA A 595 -1.39 -7.40 1.17
CA ALA A 595 -2.82 -7.17 1.09
C ALA A 595 -3.13 -5.67 0.90
N ALA A 596 -2.48 -4.78 1.64
CA ALA A 596 -2.63 -3.34 1.47
C ALA A 596 -2.22 -2.88 0.06
N VAL A 597 -1.09 -3.37 -0.49
CA VAL A 597 -0.66 -3.08 -1.86
C VAL A 597 -1.66 -3.57 -2.90
N LEU A 598 -2.22 -4.77 -2.71
CA LEU A 598 -3.10 -5.41 -3.70
C LEU A 598 -4.56 -4.95 -3.60
N LEU A 599 -5.03 -4.55 -2.41
CA LEU A 599 -6.43 -4.22 -2.12
C LEU A 599 -6.70 -2.72 -2.08
N VAL A 600 -5.74 -1.90 -1.70
CA VAL A 600 -5.93 -0.45 -1.56
C VAL A 600 -5.56 0.28 -2.86
N ARG A 601 -6.38 1.24 -3.27
CA ARG A 601 -6.21 1.97 -4.54
C ARG A 601 -4.93 2.83 -4.56
N GLN A 602 -4.52 3.37 -3.42
CA GLN A 602 -3.32 4.21 -3.30
C GLN A 602 -2.14 3.41 -2.70
N PRO A 603 -0.91 3.51 -3.24
CA PRO A 603 0.26 2.78 -2.72
C PRO A 603 0.83 3.36 -1.42
N ALA A 604 0.58 4.63 -1.13
CA ALA A 604 1.14 5.33 0.02
C ALA A 604 0.83 4.66 1.38
N PRO A 605 -0.40 4.21 1.69
CA PRO A 605 -0.68 3.51 2.93
C PRO A 605 0.09 2.19 3.08
N ALA A 606 0.25 1.44 1.98
CA ALA A 606 1.00 0.19 2.00
C ALA A 606 2.48 0.41 2.29
N LEU A 607 3.06 1.45 1.70
CA LEU A 607 4.44 1.85 1.96
C LEU A 607 4.61 2.33 3.42
N ALA A 608 3.66 3.09 3.95
CA ALA A 608 3.67 3.55 5.34
C ALA A 608 3.61 2.38 6.33
N VAL A 609 2.75 1.38 6.08
CA VAL A 609 2.67 0.16 6.89
C VAL A 609 4.00 -0.58 6.88
N LEU A 610 4.64 -0.71 5.71
CA LEU A 610 5.93 -1.38 5.57
C LEU A 610 7.04 -0.67 6.32
N LEU A 611 7.21 0.62 6.07
CA LEU A 611 8.23 1.44 6.74
C LEU A 611 8.01 1.48 8.26
N GLY A 612 6.75 1.59 8.69
CA GLY A 612 6.38 1.55 10.10
C GLY A 612 6.80 0.25 10.77
N GLY A 613 6.61 -0.90 10.11
CA GLY A 613 7.05 -2.20 10.65
C GLY A 613 8.56 -2.36 10.71
N LEU A 614 9.27 -1.91 9.70
CA LEU A 614 10.73 -1.90 9.71
C LEU A 614 11.30 -1.01 10.82
N LEU A 615 10.73 0.17 10.99
CA LEU A 615 11.10 1.09 12.05
C LEU A 615 10.79 0.51 13.43
N LEU A 616 9.61 -0.08 13.60
CA LEU A 616 9.21 -0.72 14.86
C LEU A 616 10.11 -1.91 15.18
N TYR A 617 10.40 -2.78 14.20
CA TYR A 617 11.33 -3.90 14.38
C TYR A 617 12.71 -3.41 14.82
N SER A 618 13.25 -2.41 14.13
CA SER A 618 14.52 -1.79 14.49
C SER A 618 14.47 -1.17 15.89
N ALA A 619 13.45 -0.37 16.17
CA ALA A 619 13.28 0.30 17.45
C ALA A 619 13.18 -0.68 18.64
N LEU A 620 12.59 -1.86 18.46
CA LEU A 620 12.49 -2.89 19.50
C LEU A 620 13.74 -3.76 19.59
N SER A 621 14.42 -4.03 18.47
CA SER A 621 15.59 -4.91 18.45
C SER A 621 16.81 -4.32 19.16
N PHE A 622 16.97 -2.99 19.15
CA PHE A 622 18.07 -2.31 19.83
C PHE A 622 17.95 -2.37 21.37
N PRO A 623 16.84 -1.96 21.99
CA PRO A 623 16.66 -2.11 23.45
C PRO A 623 16.73 -3.57 23.89
N ALA A 624 16.13 -4.51 23.10
CA ALA A 624 16.21 -5.93 23.42
C ALA A 624 17.66 -6.40 23.53
N PHE A 625 18.52 -6.03 22.57
CA PHE A 625 19.93 -6.33 22.64
C PHE A 625 20.63 -5.63 23.80
N GLN A 626 20.34 -4.35 24.02
CA GLN A 626 21.00 -3.57 25.08
C GLN A 626 20.75 -4.15 26.48
N TRP A 627 19.50 -4.58 26.74
CA TRP A 627 19.11 -5.05 28.08
C TRP A 627 19.32 -6.54 28.29
N THR A 628 19.15 -7.36 27.27
CA THR A 628 19.15 -8.83 27.42
C THR A 628 20.28 -9.53 26.67
N GLY A 629 21.02 -8.84 25.80
CA GLY A 629 21.99 -9.46 24.89
C GLY A 629 21.34 -10.28 23.77
N LEU A 630 20.02 -10.16 23.55
CA LEU A 630 19.31 -10.97 22.56
C LEU A 630 19.45 -10.39 21.15
N LEU A 631 20.09 -11.14 20.25
CA LEU A 631 20.24 -10.80 18.84
C LEU A 631 19.00 -11.22 18.04
N TRP A 632 18.27 -10.26 17.52
CA TRP A 632 17.14 -10.53 16.63
C TRP A 632 17.64 -10.72 15.18
N PRO A 633 17.17 -11.76 14.50
CA PRO A 633 17.62 -12.09 13.13
C PRO A 633 17.17 -10.99 12.16
N VAL A 634 18.10 -10.43 11.39
CA VAL A 634 17.82 -9.31 10.46
C VAL A 634 17.50 -9.85 9.06
N THR A 635 18.39 -10.65 8.52
CA THR A 635 18.30 -11.11 7.12
C THR A 635 17.09 -11.99 6.83
N PRO A 636 16.78 -13.05 7.62
CA PRO A 636 15.66 -13.92 7.33
C PRO A 636 14.30 -13.23 7.49
N VAL A 637 14.25 -12.09 8.19
CA VAL A 637 13.05 -11.28 8.36
C VAL A 637 12.89 -10.25 7.24
N LEU A 638 13.94 -9.48 6.96
CA LEU A 638 13.84 -8.34 6.05
C LEU A 638 13.88 -8.74 4.58
N LEU A 639 14.79 -9.62 4.18
CA LEU A 639 15.02 -9.93 2.76
C LEU A 639 13.81 -10.58 2.08
N PRO A 640 13.21 -11.66 2.62
CA PRO A 640 12.02 -12.24 2.03
C PRO A 640 10.82 -11.28 2.02
N SER A 641 10.69 -10.43 3.05
CA SER A 641 9.63 -9.44 3.14
C SER A 641 9.73 -8.38 2.04
N LEU A 642 10.94 -7.88 1.77
CA LEU A 642 11.19 -6.91 0.70
C LEU A 642 10.92 -7.52 -0.69
N ILE A 643 11.35 -8.76 -0.93
CA ILE A 643 11.11 -9.48 -2.18
C ILE A 643 9.60 -9.68 -2.40
N ALA A 644 8.88 -10.14 -1.38
CA ALA A 644 7.43 -10.36 -1.49
C ALA A 644 6.67 -9.08 -1.79
N LEU A 645 7.09 -7.94 -1.22
CA LEU A 645 6.49 -6.64 -1.50
C LEU A 645 6.79 -6.11 -2.91
N ALA A 646 8.01 -6.32 -3.39
CA ALA A 646 8.36 -6.02 -4.78
C ALA A 646 7.49 -6.85 -5.74
N LEU A 647 7.32 -8.14 -5.48
CA LEU A 647 6.43 -9.02 -6.23
C LEU A 647 4.96 -8.57 -6.16
N ALA A 648 4.46 -8.19 -4.98
CA ALA A 648 3.11 -7.66 -4.84
C ALA A 648 2.90 -6.38 -5.66
N ALA A 649 3.90 -5.49 -5.70
CA ALA A 649 3.85 -4.26 -6.50
C ALA A 649 3.84 -4.55 -8.01
N VAL A 650 4.64 -5.51 -8.47
CA VAL A 650 4.64 -5.96 -9.88
C VAL A 650 3.29 -6.59 -10.25
N LEU A 651 2.82 -7.55 -9.45
CA LEU A 651 1.55 -8.23 -9.65
C LEU A 651 0.36 -7.26 -9.64
N ARG A 652 0.42 -6.20 -8.86
CA ARG A 652 -0.58 -5.14 -8.90
C ARG A 652 -0.65 -4.48 -10.27
N ARG A 653 0.50 -4.17 -10.90
CA ARG A 653 0.55 -3.54 -12.23
C ARG A 653 -0.02 -4.44 -13.31
N THR A 654 0.25 -5.74 -13.23
CA THR A 654 -0.20 -6.74 -14.21
C THR A 654 -1.66 -7.14 -14.05
N LEU A 655 -2.17 -7.18 -12.80
CA LEU A 655 -3.55 -7.57 -12.46
C LEU A 655 -4.55 -6.42 -12.49
N SER A 656 -4.12 -5.20 -12.78
CA SER A 656 -4.99 -4.04 -12.92
C SER A 656 -5.19 -3.64 -14.36
N PRO A 657 -6.30 -4.02 -15.00
CA PRO A 657 -6.99 -3.13 -15.87
C PRO A 657 -7.92 -2.25 -15.02
N ILE A 658 -7.39 -1.38 -14.18
CA ILE A 658 -8.16 -0.24 -13.70
C ILE A 658 -7.96 0.79 -14.80
N PRO A 659 -9.00 1.17 -15.58
CA PRO A 659 -8.87 2.29 -16.51
C PRO A 659 -8.40 3.49 -15.66
N ARG A 660 -7.29 4.08 -16.04
CA ARG A 660 -6.91 5.41 -15.60
C ARG A 660 -8.04 6.32 -16.00
N ASN A 661 -8.88 6.72 -15.07
CA ASN A 661 -9.61 7.96 -15.26
C ASN A 661 -8.53 9.04 -15.24
N GLU A 662 -8.26 9.60 -16.37
CA GLU A 662 -7.64 10.90 -16.51
C GLU A 662 -8.53 11.88 -15.74
N GLU A 663 -8.13 12.19 -14.53
CA GLU A 663 -8.56 13.39 -13.82
C GLU A 663 -7.66 14.50 -14.37
N THR A 664 -8.16 15.25 -15.36
CA THR A 664 -7.82 16.64 -15.60
C THR A 664 -9.10 17.46 -15.64
#